data_6e9728ecf3c2a635e8fe6c03cba53b63
#
_entry.id   6e9728ecf3c2a635e8fe6c03cba53b63
#
_cell.length_a   1.000
_cell.length_b   1.000
_cell.length_c   1.000
_cell.angle_alpha   90.00
_cell.angle_beta   90.00
_cell.angle_gamma   90.00
#
_symmetry.space_group_name_H-M   'P 1'
#
loop_
_entity.id
_entity.type
_entity.pdbx_description
1 polymer ?
#
loop_
_entity_poly.entity_id
_entity_poly.type
_entity_poly.pdbx_seq_one_letter_code
_entity_poly.pdbx_strand_id
1 'polypeptide(L)'
;MQXDGILLSPFRESPVEDMEPLAFPNEEKWDFVLVSDIHEVDSKKEIKRRKFLDELSKKGFTIKKIEDTKLFYGVRAPKDIFQKYQCLRRKADSRQPTSSDHEDVEDTARIRIVNFIVRNTVTPDFEKLHDLMNKKVFEAAFPLHEKEEIKRILNEKWARWGVLFKEQSIEAIRCYFGEKVALYFAWLGWYTYLLLFAALAGLVTFVAGTTVFSSSRVSKEICDANTTIMCPLCDQNCSFWVLSDTCTYAKVTHMIDNEATVAFAMFMALWATVFLELWKRKRATVVTKWKLHEWDEDEEELALQLINNLQHKPRWYQHSYFRSTVILILALLLIMVLIGIAHMLVIYRAVATALFMQSEVNLLSKHADTMAVMTGAVLHYITIIIMTKVNRCVALFLCGLEKPRTLSQQENSFAVKIFIFQFFTNFSSLIYIAFFLGRINGHPGHYVRIAGRWRLEECHPSGCITDLFIQMAIIMLLKQTISNIMEYLIPLISHQLRKKRKRPKKRSMMLGEEEEAEDPCKRKWLNNYELNDVYIFSLFDEYLEMVIQYSFTTIFVAAFPLAPLLALINNIIEIHMDTIKMTRLHRRMVPRKAKDIGIWLQILEAIGTLAVIGNGLVIAITSDFIPVQVYKYMYSPCTRENHTSMDCSTPASLYSASRTSSPTPGCCRNLRGTISRSAGTAITGMPTTTPTPSSSGTSSQPGSPSSSSSSTWLCA
;
A
#
# COMPACT_ATOMS: atom_id res chain seq x y z
N MET A 1 11.08 -39.48 -22.46
CA MET A 1 10.51 -38.22 -22.98
C MET A 1 10.92 -37.11 -22.02
N GLN A 2 11.97 -36.36 -22.36
CA GLN A 2 12.47 -35.19 -21.60
C GLN A 2 11.67 -33.93 -21.98
N UNK A 3 10.96 -33.29 -21.28
CA UNK A 3 10.48 -32.26 -21.50
C UNK A 3 11.20 -31.28 -21.19
N ASP A 4 11.77 -30.93 -21.88
CA ASP A 4 12.47 -29.69 -21.71
C ASP A 4 11.46 -28.62 -21.33
N GLY A 5 11.27 -28.46 -20.03
CA GLY A 5 10.51 -27.34 -19.48
C GLY A 5 11.18 -26.04 -19.89
N ILE A 6 10.51 -25.28 -20.76
CA ILE A 6 10.88 -23.91 -21.04
C ILE A 6 10.62 -23.13 -19.74
N LEU A 7 11.59 -23.14 -18.84
CA LEU A 7 11.66 -22.23 -17.73
C LEU A 7 12.03 -20.86 -18.33
N LEU A 8 11.01 -20.06 -18.60
CA LEU A 8 11.21 -18.65 -18.87
C LEU A 8 11.95 -18.03 -17.70
N SER A 9 13.27 -18.00 -17.79
CA SER A 9 14.10 -17.27 -16.85
C SER A 9 13.91 -15.77 -17.16
N PRO A 10 13.22 -15.02 -16.31
CA PRO A 10 12.98 -13.62 -16.59
C PRO A 10 14.24 -12.74 -16.42
N PHE A 11 15.29 -13.30 -15.87
CA PHE A 11 16.53 -12.58 -15.65
C PHE A 11 17.70 -13.36 -16.24
N ARG A 12 18.07 -13.00 -17.45
CA ARG A 12 19.30 -13.51 -18.06
C ARG A 12 20.45 -12.69 -17.49
N GLU A 13 21.18 -13.29 -16.59
CA GLU A 13 22.38 -12.67 -16.01
C GLU A 13 23.43 -12.53 -17.11
N SER A 14 23.74 -11.31 -17.50
CA SER A 14 24.99 -11.04 -18.21
C SER A 14 26.15 -11.36 -17.26
N PRO A 15 27.24 -11.97 -17.73
CA PRO A 15 28.39 -12.19 -16.88
C PRO A 15 28.84 -10.85 -16.28
N VAL A 16 28.98 -10.82 -14.98
CA VAL A 16 29.63 -9.71 -14.30
C VAL A 16 31.08 -9.76 -14.79
N GLU A 17 31.45 -8.86 -15.68
CA GLU A 17 32.85 -8.61 -15.93
C GLU A 17 33.48 -8.21 -14.60
N ASP A 18 34.45 -8.96 -14.16
CA ASP A 18 35.26 -8.65 -12.97
C ASP A 18 35.77 -7.22 -13.11
N MET A 19 35.03 -6.27 -12.54
CA MET A 19 35.48 -4.88 -12.47
C MET A 19 36.63 -4.83 -11.45
N GLU A 20 37.84 -4.81 -11.94
CA GLU A 20 38.98 -4.42 -11.11
C GLU A 20 38.68 -3.08 -10.45
N PRO A 21 38.91 -2.94 -9.13
CA PRO A 21 38.72 -1.66 -8.47
C PRO A 21 39.75 -0.67 -9.02
N LEU A 22 39.26 0.29 -9.78
CA LEU A 22 40.04 1.46 -10.19
C LEU A 22 40.43 2.24 -8.94
N ALA A 23 41.64 1.98 -8.46
CA ALA A 23 42.19 2.66 -7.30
C ALA A 23 42.60 4.08 -7.71
N PHE A 24 41.78 5.06 -7.35
CA PHE A 24 42.20 6.46 -7.38
C PHE A 24 43.17 6.72 -6.23
N PRO A 25 44.31 7.34 -6.47
CA PRO A 25 45.27 7.59 -5.39
C PRO A 25 44.76 8.69 -4.44
N ASN A 26 44.73 8.35 -3.15
CA ASN A 26 44.72 9.27 -2.01
C ASN A 26 43.45 10.09 -1.68
N GLU A 27 42.23 9.61 -1.94
CA GLU A 27 41.09 10.16 -1.18
C GLU A 27 41.04 9.50 0.20
N GLU A 28 41.17 10.29 1.26
CA GLU A 28 40.94 9.83 2.62
C GLU A 28 39.50 9.31 2.79
N LYS A 29 39.38 8.02 3.05
CA LYS A 29 38.09 7.37 3.22
C LYS A 29 37.58 7.55 4.66
N TRP A 30 36.43 8.17 4.81
CA TRP A 30 35.75 8.39 6.08
C TRP A 30 34.49 7.53 6.15
N ASP A 31 34.31 6.84 7.28
CA ASP A 31 33.22 5.85 7.42
C ASP A 31 31.90 6.50 7.81
N PHE A 32 31.95 7.59 8.60
CA PHE A 32 30.73 8.19 9.18
C PHE A 32 30.98 9.68 9.46
N VAL A 33 29.92 10.49 9.40
CA VAL A 33 30.03 11.92 9.72
C VAL A 33 28.98 12.30 10.75
N LEU A 34 29.41 13.02 11.79
CA LEU A 34 28.57 13.63 12.82
C LEU A 34 28.54 15.14 12.57
N VAL A 35 27.38 15.74 12.64
CA VAL A 35 27.22 17.19 12.43
C VAL A 35 26.63 17.83 13.68
N SER A 36 27.19 18.96 14.09
CA SER A 36 26.78 19.71 15.27
C SER A 36 26.75 21.22 14.96
N ASP A 37 25.90 21.94 15.67
CA ASP A 37 25.97 23.40 15.69
C ASP A 37 27.24 23.89 16.39
N ILE A 38 27.64 25.12 16.07
CA ILE A 38 28.73 25.80 16.75
C ILE A 38 28.14 26.30 18.08
N HIS A 39 28.73 25.83 19.18
CA HIS A 39 28.34 26.21 20.54
C HIS A 39 29.49 26.91 21.24
N GLU A 40 29.19 27.74 22.21
CA GLU A 40 30.19 28.38 23.11
C GLU A 40 31.00 27.30 23.83
N VAL A 41 32.30 27.57 24.06
CA VAL A 41 33.28 26.63 24.58
C VAL A 41 32.85 26.00 25.92
N ASP A 42 32.18 26.78 26.77
CA ASP A 42 31.76 26.32 28.10
C ASP A 42 30.28 25.90 28.16
N SER A 43 29.61 25.79 27.04
CA SER A 43 28.22 25.35 27.03
C SER A 43 28.10 23.87 27.42
N LYS A 44 27.02 23.50 28.08
CA LYS A 44 26.70 22.10 28.45
C LYS A 44 26.71 21.18 27.25
N LYS A 45 26.33 21.67 26.09
CA LYS A 45 26.29 20.89 24.83
C LYS A 45 27.71 20.59 24.34
N GLU A 46 28.61 21.59 24.39
CA GLU A 46 30.01 21.46 24.00
C GLU A 46 30.72 20.41 24.87
N ILE A 47 30.50 20.47 26.18
CA ILE A 47 31.08 19.52 27.14
C ILE A 47 30.61 18.09 26.83
N LYS A 48 29.32 17.90 26.56
CA LYS A 48 28.76 16.59 26.21
C LYS A 48 29.32 16.08 24.87
N ARG A 49 29.47 16.97 23.90
CA ARG A 49 30.05 16.65 22.58
C ARG A 49 31.48 16.16 22.73
N ARG A 50 32.31 16.90 23.50
CA ARG A 50 33.71 16.48 23.77
C ARG A 50 33.78 15.13 24.46
N LYS A 51 32.97 14.91 25.49
CA LYS A 51 32.91 13.60 26.19
C LYS A 51 32.64 12.45 25.23
N PHE A 52 31.69 12.63 24.30
CA PHE A 52 31.31 11.61 23.32
C PHE A 52 32.46 11.35 22.34
N LEU A 53 33.09 12.41 21.81
CA LEU A 53 34.22 12.29 20.88
C LEU A 53 35.43 11.65 21.57
N ASP A 54 35.69 11.97 22.83
CA ASP A 54 36.74 11.37 23.64
C ASP A 54 36.53 9.85 23.82
N GLU A 55 35.26 9.43 24.04
CA GLU A 55 34.93 8.01 24.15
C GLU A 55 35.18 7.26 22.82
N LEU A 56 34.88 7.89 21.69
CA LEU A 56 35.17 7.35 20.35
C LEU A 56 36.71 7.24 20.16
N SER A 57 37.46 8.27 20.55
CA SER A 57 38.94 8.28 20.48
C SER A 57 39.54 7.18 21.32
N LYS A 58 39.02 6.94 22.53
CA LYS A 58 39.47 5.82 23.41
C LYS A 58 39.29 4.45 22.74
N LYS A 59 38.28 4.31 21.89
CA LYS A 59 38.04 3.09 21.10
C LYS A 59 38.93 2.98 19.85
N GLY A 60 39.83 3.95 19.63
CA GLY A 60 40.77 3.96 18.52
C GLY A 60 40.26 4.65 17.25
N PHE A 61 39.11 5.28 17.30
CA PHE A 61 38.57 6.00 16.12
C PHE A 61 39.40 7.27 15.85
N THR A 62 39.75 7.47 14.59
CA THR A 62 40.31 8.74 14.10
C THR A 62 39.19 9.72 13.82
N ILE A 63 39.33 10.93 14.35
CA ILE A 63 38.31 11.98 14.20
C ILE A 63 38.95 13.18 13.52
N LYS A 64 38.35 13.65 12.41
CA LYS A 64 38.73 14.87 11.70
C LYS A 64 37.63 15.90 11.89
N LYS A 65 38.01 17.09 12.34
CA LYS A 65 37.09 18.23 12.52
C LYS A 65 37.21 19.19 11.32
N ILE A 66 36.08 19.57 10.77
CA ILE A 66 35.98 20.61 9.73
C ILE A 66 34.94 21.63 10.20
N GLU A 67 35.33 22.90 10.18
CA GLU A 67 34.45 24.03 10.52
C GLU A 67 33.97 24.73 9.25
N ASP A 68 32.68 24.97 9.18
CA ASP A 68 32.01 25.75 8.15
C ASP A 68 30.84 26.47 8.83
N THR A 69 29.69 26.53 8.21
CA THR A 69 28.45 27.00 8.85
C THR A 69 28.02 26.11 10.03
N LYS A 70 28.53 24.91 10.07
CA LYS A 70 28.35 23.87 11.11
C LYS A 70 29.69 23.20 11.40
N LEU A 71 29.74 22.44 12.48
CA LEU A 71 30.88 21.61 12.82
C LEU A 71 30.65 20.18 12.30
N PHE A 72 31.57 19.71 11.46
CA PHE A 72 31.56 18.36 10.90
C PHE A 72 32.67 17.54 11.54
N TYR A 73 32.32 16.34 12.00
CA TYR A 73 33.28 15.40 12.58
C TYR A 73 33.26 14.12 11.74
N GLY A 74 34.27 13.91 10.90
CA GLY A 74 34.46 12.67 10.18
C GLY A 74 35.04 11.61 11.14
N VAL A 75 34.48 10.45 11.13
CA VAL A 75 34.86 9.32 12.00
C VAL A 75 35.34 8.18 11.12
N ARG A 76 36.52 7.63 11.44
CA ARG A 76 37.15 6.51 10.76
C ARG A 76 37.52 5.45 11.76
N ALA A 77 37.09 4.21 11.52
CA ALA A 77 37.37 3.09 12.43
C ALA A 77 38.82 2.55 12.22
N PRO A 78 39.48 2.09 13.29
CA PRO A 78 40.78 1.42 13.17
C PRO A 78 40.60 0.05 12.49
N LYS A 79 41.65 -0.43 11.84
CA LYS A 79 41.66 -1.74 11.14
C LYS A 79 41.38 -2.91 12.08
N ASP A 80 41.81 -2.81 13.34
CA ASP A 80 41.65 -3.86 14.37
C ASP A 80 40.19 -4.26 14.58
N ILE A 81 39.24 -3.32 14.49
CA ILE A 81 37.82 -3.57 14.67
C ILE A 81 37.33 -4.53 13.57
N PHE A 82 37.75 -4.29 12.33
CA PHE A 82 37.36 -5.12 11.20
C PHE A 82 38.00 -6.51 11.24
N GLN A 83 39.26 -6.59 11.66
CA GLN A 83 39.96 -7.86 11.87
C GLN A 83 39.25 -8.70 12.96
N LYS A 84 38.88 -8.09 14.07
CA LYS A 84 38.10 -8.75 15.14
C LYS A 84 36.79 -9.30 14.62
N TYR A 85 36.07 -8.52 13.82
CA TYR A 85 34.82 -8.94 13.20
C TYR A 85 35.01 -10.14 12.26
N GLN A 86 36.07 -10.12 11.43
CA GLN A 86 36.40 -11.24 10.55
C GLN A 86 36.77 -12.49 11.35
N CYS A 87 37.54 -12.35 12.41
CA CYS A 87 37.92 -13.47 13.30
C CYS A 87 36.70 -14.12 13.94
N LEU A 88 35.72 -13.32 14.41
CA LEU A 88 34.51 -13.84 15.00
C LEU A 88 33.65 -14.59 13.97
N ARG A 89 33.57 -14.08 12.74
CA ARG A 89 32.89 -14.75 11.64
C ARG A 89 33.56 -16.07 11.25
N ARG A 90 34.89 -16.09 11.17
CA ARG A 90 35.66 -17.31 10.80
C ARG A 90 35.51 -18.42 11.83
N LYS A 91 35.41 -18.09 13.13
CA LYS A 91 35.20 -19.09 14.20
C LYS A 91 33.81 -19.76 14.09
N ALA A 92 32.83 -19.05 13.57
CA ALA A 92 31.53 -19.63 13.29
C ALA A 92 31.57 -20.56 12.07
N ASP A 93 32.50 -20.34 11.14
CA ASP A 93 32.58 -21.00 9.83
C ASP A 93 33.76 -21.99 9.79
N SER A 94 33.80 -22.95 10.73
CA SER A 94 34.96 -23.81 11.01
C SER A 94 35.30 -24.85 9.90
N ARG A 95 34.86 -24.66 8.67
CA ARG A 95 34.98 -25.69 7.63
C ARG A 95 36.00 -25.49 6.52
N GLN A 96 36.77 -24.38 6.44
CA GLN A 96 37.93 -24.36 5.51
C GLN A 96 38.94 -23.23 5.80
N PRO A 97 40.24 -23.53 5.96
CA PRO A 97 41.26 -22.50 5.92
C PRO A 97 41.63 -22.23 4.47
N THR A 98 41.01 -21.22 3.86
CA THR A 98 41.53 -20.69 2.61
C THR A 98 42.54 -19.59 2.93
N SER A 99 43.73 -19.82 2.45
CA SER A 99 44.89 -18.95 2.58
C SER A 99 44.76 -17.74 1.66
N SER A 100 44.12 -16.69 2.14
CA SER A 100 44.31 -15.35 1.56
C SER A 100 44.15 -14.31 2.69
N ASP A 101 45.29 -13.83 3.13
CA ASP A 101 45.38 -12.98 4.34
C ASP A 101 44.96 -11.51 4.16
N HIS A 102 44.41 -11.12 3.03
CA HIS A 102 44.08 -9.72 2.76
C HIS A 102 42.72 -9.52 2.01
N GLU A 103 41.67 -10.13 2.52
CA GLU A 103 40.34 -9.77 2.02
C GLU A 103 39.88 -8.51 2.75
N ASP A 104 39.87 -7.38 2.04
CA ASP A 104 39.32 -6.12 2.56
C ASP A 104 37.84 -6.29 2.88
N VAL A 105 37.44 -5.77 4.03
CA VAL A 105 36.02 -5.82 4.45
C VAL A 105 35.18 -4.97 3.48
N GLU A 106 34.10 -5.55 2.95
CA GLU A 106 33.14 -4.84 2.10
C GLU A 106 32.73 -3.51 2.72
N ASP A 107 32.58 -2.47 1.90
CA ASP A 107 32.16 -1.14 2.34
C ASP A 107 30.84 -1.15 3.12
N THR A 108 29.89 -1.99 2.71
CA THR A 108 28.60 -2.15 3.40
C THR A 108 28.79 -2.69 4.82
N ALA A 109 29.68 -3.67 4.99
CA ALA A 109 30.01 -4.22 6.31
C ALA A 109 30.74 -3.18 7.18
N ARG A 110 31.68 -2.42 6.59
CA ARG A 110 32.39 -1.33 7.29
C ARG A 110 31.40 -0.32 7.87
N ILE A 111 30.49 0.20 7.04
CA ILE A 111 29.50 1.22 7.44
C ILE A 111 28.58 0.65 8.52
N ARG A 112 28.14 -0.61 8.39
CA ARG A 112 27.27 -1.27 9.36
C ARG A 112 27.93 -1.40 10.74
N ILE A 113 29.18 -1.86 10.75
CA ILE A 113 29.96 -2.03 12.00
C ILE A 113 30.20 -0.66 12.67
N VAL A 114 30.65 0.33 11.91
CA VAL A 114 30.92 1.69 12.43
C VAL A 114 29.63 2.32 12.96
N ASN A 115 28.54 2.23 12.23
CA ASN A 115 27.24 2.75 12.66
C ASN A 115 26.81 2.12 13.99
N PHE A 116 26.96 0.80 14.11
CA PHE A 116 26.60 0.09 15.35
C PHE A 116 27.43 0.61 16.53
N ILE A 117 28.74 0.71 16.37
CA ILE A 117 29.65 1.14 17.45
C ILE A 117 29.36 2.60 17.83
N VAL A 118 29.22 3.50 16.86
CA VAL A 118 28.98 4.92 17.11
C VAL A 118 27.64 5.13 17.83
N ARG A 119 26.59 4.41 17.40
CA ARG A 119 25.26 4.54 18.02
C ARG A 119 25.18 3.95 19.43
N ASN A 120 26.00 2.93 19.72
CA ASN A 120 25.98 2.23 21.01
C ASN A 120 27.09 2.68 21.96
N THR A 121 27.95 3.60 21.56
CA THR A 121 28.94 4.20 22.46
C THR A 121 28.21 5.02 23.53
N VAL A 122 28.56 4.74 24.79
CA VAL A 122 27.93 5.36 25.97
C VAL A 122 28.95 6.33 26.58
N THR A 123 28.51 7.57 26.81
CA THR A 123 29.30 8.58 27.50
C THR A 123 29.39 8.27 28.99
N PRO A 124 30.35 8.88 29.74
CA PRO A 124 30.38 8.77 31.20
C PRO A 124 29.06 9.19 31.89
N ASP A 125 28.25 10.01 31.23
CA ASP A 125 26.95 10.44 31.74
C ASP A 125 25.82 9.47 31.37
N PHE A 126 26.16 8.27 30.87
CA PHE A 126 25.22 7.21 30.42
C PHE A 126 24.31 7.62 29.27
N GLU A 127 24.78 8.54 28.41
CA GLU A 127 24.04 8.99 27.22
C GLU A 127 24.61 8.33 25.95
N LYS A 128 23.73 7.88 25.07
CA LYS A 128 24.08 7.37 23.73
C LYS A 128 23.91 8.47 22.67
N LEU A 129 24.39 8.24 21.46
CA LEU A 129 24.24 9.15 20.32
C LEU A 129 22.78 9.59 20.13
N HIS A 130 21.82 8.67 20.27
CA HIS A 130 20.39 8.97 20.14
C HIS A 130 19.93 10.04 21.16
N ASP A 131 20.38 9.91 22.42
CA ASP A 131 20.06 10.88 23.49
C ASP A 131 20.68 12.24 23.20
N LEU A 132 21.92 12.25 22.69
CA LEU A 132 22.62 13.48 22.32
C LEU A 132 21.97 14.17 21.12
N MET A 133 21.42 13.41 20.17
CA MET A 133 20.65 13.97 19.04
C MET A 133 19.34 14.57 19.53
N ASN A 134 18.63 13.90 20.44
CA ASN A 134 17.38 14.42 21.03
C ASN A 134 17.63 15.72 21.81
N LYS A 135 18.79 15.85 22.44
CA LYS A 135 19.22 17.07 23.18
C LYS A 135 19.85 18.14 22.27
N LYS A 136 19.89 17.87 20.96
CA LYS A 136 20.48 18.77 19.95
C LYS A 136 21.96 19.09 20.22
N VAL A 137 22.70 18.12 20.76
CA VAL A 137 24.17 18.17 20.84
C VAL A 137 24.76 17.86 19.47
N PHE A 138 24.21 16.84 18.81
CA PHE A 138 24.43 16.56 17.40
C PHE A 138 23.11 16.75 16.64
N GLU A 139 23.18 17.29 15.45
CA GLU A 139 22.03 17.53 14.57
C GLU A 139 21.81 16.35 13.62
N ALA A 140 22.90 15.77 13.12
CA ALA A 140 22.83 14.70 12.12
C ALA A 140 24.00 13.71 12.31
N ALA A 141 23.77 12.47 11.90
CA ALA A 141 24.77 11.40 11.92
C ALA A 141 24.47 10.46 10.75
N PHE A 142 25.39 10.37 9.80
CA PHE A 142 25.12 9.62 8.56
C PHE A 142 26.40 9.08 7.93
N PRO A 143 26.32 7.95 7.18
CA PRO A 143 27.39 7.52 6.31
C PRO A 143 27.40 8.37 5.03
N LEU A 144 28.56 8.45 4.39
CA LEU A 144 28.72 9.25 3.17
C LEU A 144 28.30 8.45 1.93
N HIS A 145 27.77 9.12 0.95
CA HIS A 145 27.73 8.62 -0.43
C HIS A 145 29.16 8.59 -0.94
N GLU A 146 29.76 7.42 -0.93
CA GLU A 146 31.12 7.20 -1.38
C GLU A 146 31.17 6.92 -2.88
N LYS A 147 32.34 7.17 -3.47
CA LYS A 147 32.66 6.85 -4.88
C LYS A 147 31.63 7.41 -5.85
N GLU A 148 31.84 8.64 -6.22
CA GLU A 148 31.04 9.31 -7.28
C GLU A 148 30.90 8.43 -8.53
N GLU A 149 31.88 7.60 -8.80
CA GLU A 149 31.88 6.65 -9.90
C GLU A 149 30.86 5.53 -9.74
N ILE A 150 30.75 4.94 -8.54
CA ILE A 150 29.70 3.92 -8.24
C ILE A 150 28.33 4.56 -8.35
N LYS A 151 28.19 5.75 -7.79
CA LYS A 151 26.96 6.54 -7.89
C LYS A 151 26.60 6.82 -9.35
N ARG A 152 27.58 7.17 -10.17
CA ARG A 152 27.39 7.39 -11.61
C ARG A 152 26.97 6.10 -12.33
N ILE A 153 27.61 4.99 -12.04
CA ILE A 153 27.27 3.67 -12.60
C ILE A 153 25.85 3.28 -12.23
N LEU A 154 25.46 3.45 -10.97
CA LEU A 154 24.10 3.20 -10.52
C LEU A 154 23.10 4.10 -11.25
N ASN A 155 23.41 5.39 -11.36
CA ASN A 155 22.56 6.36 -12.08
C ASN A 155 22.43 6.02 -13.57
N GLU A 156 23.52 5.66 -14.22
CA GLU A 156 23.53 5.32 -15.64
C GLU A 156 22.84 3.99 -15.95
N LYS A 157 23.08 2.98 -15.09
CA LYS A 157 22.55 1.63 -15.32
C LYS A 157 21.14 1.44 -14.78
N TRP A 158 20.73 2.26 -13.82
CA TRP A 158 19.53 1.97 -13.03
C TRP A 158 18.51 3.11 -12.99
N ALA A 159 18.93 4.34 -12.71
CA ALA A 159 18.02 5.46 -12.44
C ALA A 159 17.67 6.31 -13.67
N ARG A 160 18.08 5.91 -14.85
CA ARG A 160 17.87 6.70 -16.08
C ARG A 160 16.51 6.39 -16.68
N TRP A 161 15.72 7.43 -16.93
CA TRP A 161 14.37 7.29 -17.50
C TRP A 161 14.35 6.56 -18.85
N GLY A 162 15.39 6.68 -19.66
CA GLY A 162 15.50 5.99 -20.94
C GLY A 162 15.75 4.48 -20.85
N VAL A 163 15.89 3.93 -19.64
CA VAL A 163 16.23 2.51 -19.41
C VAL A 163 15.08 1.77 -18.70
N LEU A 164 13.84 2.23 -18.93
CA LEU A 164 12.62 1.68 -18.29
C LEU A 164 12.48 0.15 -18.41
N PHE A 165 12.95 -0.42 -19.53
CA PHE A 165 12.77 -1.85 -19.81
C PHE A 165 14.04 -2.69 -19.65
N LYS A 166 15.17 -2.08 -19.21
CA LYS A 166 16.39 -2.83 -18.98
C LYS A 166 16.43 -3.40 -17.56
N GLU A 167 16.94 -4.62 -17.47
CA GLU A 167 17.13 -5.33 -16.21
C GLU A 167 18.05 -4.54 -15.28
N GLN A 168 17.63 -4.31 -14.06
CA GLN A 168 18.43 -3.64 -13.04
C GLN A 168 19.46 -4.60 -12.47
N SER A 169 20.65 -4.09 -12.20
CA SER A 169 21.70 -4.88 -11.58
C SER A 169 21.45 -4.96 -10.06
N ILE A 170 20.76 -6.00 -9.62
CA ILE A 170 20.48 -6.25 -8.20
C ILE A 170 21.78 -6.38 -7.41
N GLU A 171 22.82 -6.94 -8.03
CA GLU A 171 24.13 -7.08 -7.40
C GLU A 171 24.80 -5.72 -7.13
N ALA A 172 24.69 -4.76 -8.07
CA ALA A 172 25.19 -3.41 -7.85
C ALA A 172 24.48 -2.72 -6.69
N ILE A 173 23.16 -2.92 -6.59
CA ILE A 173 22.36 -2.40 -5.47
C ILE A 173 22.83 -3.01 -4.14
N ARG A 174 23.07 -4.34 -4.12
CA ARG A 174 23.55 -5.06 -2.95
C ARG A 174 24.90 -4.51 -2.46
N CYS A 175 25.83 -4.35 -3.38
CA CYS A 175 27.19 -3.87 -3.06
C CYS A 175 27.22 -2.44 -2.53
N TYR A 176 26.23 -1.63 -2.88
CA TYR A 176 26.18 -0.22 -2.48
C TYR A 176 25.23 0.03 -1.30
N PHE A 177 24.01 -0.52 -1.32
CA PHE A 177 22.97 -0.27 -0.33
C PHE A 177 22.77 -1.42 0.68
N GLY A 178 23.32 -2.59 0.41
CA GLY A 178 23.16 -3.78 1.25
C GLY A 178 22.04 -4.70 0.79
N GLU A 179 21.96 -5.88 1.41
CA GLU A 179 21.05 -6.95 1.03
C GLU A 179 19.58 -6.59 1.24
N LYS A 180 19.25 -5.84 2.26
CA LYS A 180 17.85 -5.47 2.58
C LYS A 180 17.22 -4.64 1.48
N VAL A 181 17.93 -3.62 0.99
CA VAL A 181 17.48 -2.76 -0.12
C VAL A 181 17.46 -3.56 -1.43
N ALA A 182 18.48 -4.40 -1.65
CA ALA A 182 18.54 -5.25 -2.84
C ALA A 182 17.36 -6.22 -2.93
N LEU A 183 16.94 -6.81 -1.79
CA LEU A 183 15.76 -7.68 -1.74
C LEU A 183 14.46 -6.91 -2.04
N TYR A 184 14.35 -5.68 -1.58
CA TYR A 184 13.20 -4.82 -1.91
C TYR A 184 13.08 -4.63 -3.42
N PHE A 185 14.17 -4.23 -4.08
CA PHE A 185 14.17 -4.02 -5.54
C PHE A 185 14.00 -5.34 -6.31
N ALA A 186 14.56 -6.44 -5.81
CA ALA A 186 14.35 -7.77 -6.40
C ALA A 186 12.86 -8.17 -6.34
N TRP A 187 12.22 -7.96 -5.18
CA TRP A 187 10.80 -8.24 -4.99
C TRP A 187 9.94 -7.33 -5.88
N LEU A 188 10.20 -6.03 -5.89
CA LEU A 188 9.44 -5.06 -6.69
C LEU A 188 9.58 -5.35 -8.19
N GLY A 189 10.77 -5.68 -8.64
CA GLY A 189 11.02 -6.07 -10.03
C GLY A 189 10.28 -7.35 -10.41
N TRP A 190 10.29 -8.35 -9.54
CA TRP A 190 9.57 -9.60 -9.73
C TRP A 190 8.05 -9.39 -9.76
N TYR A 191 7.54 -8.60 -8.82
CA TYR A 191 6.13 -8.22 -8.76
C TYR A 191 5.71 -7.52 -10.06
N THR A 192 6.50 -6.54 -10.52
CA THR A 192 6.23 -5.78 -11.76
C THR A 192 6.24 -6.71 -12.98
N TYR A 193 7.17 -7.66 -13.05
CA TYR A 193 7.27 -8.62 -14.15
C TYR A 193 6.01 -9.51 -14.23
N LEU A 194 5.60 -10.09 -13.12
CA LEU A 194 4.41 -10.95 -13.09
C LEU A 194 3.12 -10.14 -13.27
N LEU A 195 3.11 -8.90 -12.81
CA LEU A 195 1.98 -7.97 -12.98
C LEU A 195 1.71 -7.66 -14.47
N LEU A 196 2.71 -7.76 -15.33
CA LEU A 196 2.54 -7.61 -16.78
C LEU A 196 1.49 -8.59 -17.33
N PHE A 197 1.54 -9.85 -16.89
CA PHE A 197 0.57 -10.87 -17.32
C PHE A 197 -0.83 -10.57 -16.78
N ALA A 198 -0.93 -10.13 -15.54
CA ALA A 198 -2.20 -9.71 -14.92
C ALA A 198 -2.78 -8.47 -15.63
N ALA A 199 -1.93 -7.50 -15.96
CA ALA A 199 -2.33 -6.28 -16.66
C ALA A 199 -2.85 -6.59 -18.08
N LEU A 200 -2.18 -7.49 -18.77
CA LEU A 200 -2.60 -7.91 -20.12
C LEU A 200 -3.96 -8.63 -20.06
N ALA A 201 -4.14 -9.55 -19.12
CA ALA A 201 -5.41 -10.26 -18.91
C ALA A 201 -6.54 -9.28 -18.55
N GLY A 202 -6.27 -8.31 -17.67
CA GLY A 202 -7.23 -7.27 -17.28
C GLY A 202 -7.62 -6.36 -18.44
N LEU A 203 -6.65 -5.99 -19.27
CA LEU A 203 -6.90 -5.18 -20.46
C LEU A 203 -7.76 -5.93 -21.48
N VAL A 204 -7.47 -7.22 -21.72
CA VAL A 204 -8.27 -8.08 -22.62
C VAL A 204 -9.71 -8.19 -22.09
N THR A 205 -9.87 -8.38 -20.78
CA THR A 205 -11.20 -8.45 -20.14
C THR A 205 -11.96 -7.14 -20.33
N PHE A 206 -11.31 -6.00 -20.13
CA PHE A 206 -11.94 -4.68 -20.28
C PHE A 206 -12.34 -4.43 -21.73
N VAL A 207 -11.47 -4.76 -22.69
CA VAL A 207 -11.77 -4.61 -24.13
C VAL A 207 -12.94 -5.55 -24.54
N ALA A 208 -12.94 -6.80 -24.03
CA ALA A 208 -14.07 -7.71 -24.25
C ALA A 208 -15.38 -7.12 -23.70
N GLY A 209 -15.32 -6.48 -22.52
CA GLY A 209 -16.46 -5.76 -21.93
C GLY A 209 -16.97 -4.64 -22.82
N THR A 210 -16.07 -3.89 -23.48
CA THR A 210 -16.49 -2.81 -24.39
C THR A 210 -17.27 -3.33 -25.62
N THR A 211 -17.01 -4.56 -26.07
CA THR A 211 -17.78 -5.17 -27.18
C THR A 211 -19.22 -5.46 -26.76
N VAL A 212 -19.47 -5.68 -25.47
CA VAL A 212 -20.80 -5.93 -24.91
C VAL A 212 -21.58 -4.64 -24.61
N PHE A 213 -20.89 -3.50 -24.62
CA PHE A 213 -21.44 -2.18 -24.21
C PHE A 213 -22.78 -1.83 -24.92
N SER A 214 -22.84 -2.04 -26.24
CA SER A 214 -24.06 -1.73 -27.04
C SER A 214 -24.84 -2.96 -27.46
N SER A 215 -24.31 -4.18 -27.27
CA SER A 215 -24.94 -5.40 -27.72
C SER A 215 -25.80 -6.09 -26.67
N SER A 216 -25.63 -5.74 -25.40
CA SER A 216 -26.37 -6.34 -24.27
C SER A 216 -27.88 -6.13 -24.44
N ARG A 217 -28.65 -7.21 -24.40
CA ARG A 217 -30.12 -7.17 -24.47
C ARG A 217 -30.71 -6.49 -23.24
N VAL A 218 -30.16 -6.72 -22.06
CA VAL A 218 -30.60 -6.10 -20.81
C VAL A 218 -30.50 -4.57 -20.92
N SER A 219 -29.35 -4.08 -21.41
CA SER A 219 -29.12 -2.64 -21.62
C SER A 219 -30.11 -2.07 -22.64
N LYS A 220 -30.38 -2.79 -23.75
CA LYS A 220 -31.36 -2.35 -24.76
C LYS A 220 -32.77 -2.23 -24.16
N GLU A 221 -33.19 -3.22 -23.38
CA GLU A 221 -34.48 -3.18 -22.69
C GLU A 221 -34.60 -1.99 -21.74
N ILE A 222 -33.56 -1.70 -20.97
CA ILE A 222 -33.52 -0.55 -20.08
C ILE A 222 -33.62 0.76 -20.91
N CYS A 223 -32.88 0.85 -22.01
CA CYS A 223 -32.89 2.04 -22.89
C CYS A 223 -34.22 2.27 -23.54
N ASP A 224 -34.95 1.19 -23.87
CA ASP A 224 -36.25 1.26 -24.52
C ASP A 224 -37.41 1.44 -23.54
N ALA A 225 -37.17 1.35 -22.23
CA ALA A 225 -38.19 1.41 -21.17
C ALA A 225 -38.62 2.85 -20.86
N ASN A 226 -39.15 3.58 -21.85
CA ASN A 226 -39.58 4.96 -21.72
C ASN A 226 -40.90 5.14 -20.94
N THR A 227 -41.63 4.07 -20.71
CA THR A 227 -42.92 4.09 -20.00
C THR A 227 -42.83 3.59 -18.56
N THR A 228 -41.66 3.04 -18.15
CA THR A 228 -41.48 2.47 -16.81
C THR A 228 -41.08 3.58 -15.84
N ILE A 229 -41.99 3.92 -14.92
CA ILE A 229 -41.74 4.93 -13.89
C ILE A 229 -41.20 4.27 -12.66
N MET A 230 -40.10 4.83 -12.16
CA MET A 230 -39.38 4.33 -10.98
C MET A 230 -39.63 5.22 -9.75
N CYS A 231 -39.61 4.61 -8.58
CA CYS A 231 -39.81 5.31 -7.31
C CYS A 231 -38.65 6.31 -7.04
N PRO A 232 -38.93 7.42 -6.34
CA PRO A 232 -37.96 8.43 -6.02
C PRO A 232 -36.78 7.83 -5.22
N LEU A 233 -35.59 8.34 -5.45
CA LEU A 233 -34.36 7.89 -4.77
C LEU A 233 -34.23 8.46 -3.37
N CYS A 234 -35.00 9.47 -3.01
CA CYS A 234 -35.01 10.03 -1.64
C CYS A 234 -36.43 10.36 -1.21
N ASP A 235 -36.65 10.58 0.10
CA ASP A 235 -37.97 10.86 0.67
C ASP A 235 -38.36 12.35 0.60
N GLN A 236 -37.40 13.26 0.44
CA GLN A 236 -37.66 14.70 0.51
C GLN A 236 -37.56 15.37 -0.86
N ASN A 237 -38.71 15.65 -1.44
CA ASN A 237 -38.86 16.41 -2.69
C ASN A 237 -38.19 15.80 -3.93
N CYS A 238 -37.88 14.51 -3.90
CA CYS A 238 -37.32 13.82 -5.06
C CYS A 238 -38.46 13.42 -6.00
N SER A 239 -38.28 13.66 -7.28
CA SER A 239 -39.28 13.32 -8.31
C SER A 239 -39.22 11.85 -8.73
N PHE A 240 -40.29 11.35 -9.26
CA PHE A 240 -40.28 10.08 -9.99
C PHE A 240 -39.40 10.23 -11.23
N TRP A 241 -38.79 9.16 -11.66
CA TRP A 241 -37.88 9.15 -12.80
C TRP A 241 -38.20 7.97 -13.71
N VAL A 242 -37.71 8.01 -14.94
CA VAL A 242 -37.99 6.97 -15.95
C VAL A 242 -36.78 6.04 -16.06
N LEU A 243 -37.03 4.74 -16.18
CA LEU A 243 -35.96 3.73 -16.25
C LEU A 243 -35.00 3.99 -17.41
N SER A 244 -35.47 4.48 -18.53
CA SER A 244 -34.63 4.82 -19.69
C SER A 244 -33.59 5.92 -19.42
N ASP A 245 -33.76 6.75 -18.38
CA ASP A 245 -32.79 7.77 -17.98
C ASP A 245 -31.47 7.15 -17.54
N THR A 246 -31.47 5.87 -17.12
CA THR A 246 -30.28 5.14 -16.68
C THR A 246 -29.64 4.28 -17.78
N CYS A 247 -30.00 4.52 -19.04
CA CYS A 247 -29.49 3.75 -20.18
C CYS A 247 -27.97 3.67 -20.24
N THR A 248 -27.30 4.81 -20.17
CA THR A 248 -25.83 4.88 -20.20
C THR A 248 -25.20 4.13 -19.03
N TYR A 249 -25.79 4.30 -17.86
CA TYR A 249 -25.30 3.64 -16.64
C TYR A 249 -25.43 2.11 -16.74
N ALA A 250 -26.55 1.63 -17.28
CA ALA A 250 -26.78 0.19 -17.50
C ALA A 250 -25.74 -0.39 -18.48
N LYS A 251 -25.42 0.34 -19.55
CA LYS A 251 -24.39 -0.06 -20.52
C LYS A 251 -23.01 -0.17 -19.85
N VAL A 252 -22.65 0.80 -19.02
CA VAL A 252 -21.38 0.80 -18.26
C VAL A 252 -21.36 -0.38 -17.28
N THR A 253 -22.45 -0.64 -16.58
CA THR A 253 -22.55 -1.77 -15.65
C THR A 253 -22.31 -3.10 -16.36
N HIS A 254 -22.94 -3.31 -17.51
CA HIS A 254 -22.74 -4.55 -18.29
C HIS A 254 -21.35 -4.67 -18.91
N MET A 255 -20.70 -3.57 -19.21
CA MET A 255 -19.29 -3.57 -19.63
C MET A 255 -18.38 -4.08 -18.54
N ILE A 256 -18.68 -3.74 -17.28
CA ILE A 256 -17.86 -4.14 -16.11
C ILE A 256 -18.27 -5.53 -15.61
N ASP A 257 -19.57 -5.78 -15.46
CA ASP A 257 -20.14 -7.00 -14.86
C ASP A 257 -20.59 -7.97 -15.93
N ASN A 258 -19.67 -8.82 -16.38
CA ASN A 258 -19.90 -9.82 -17.41
C ASN A 258 -19.15 -11.13 -17.10
N GLU A 259 -19.35 -12.15 -17.92
CA GLU A 259 -18.72 -13.47 -17.74
C GLU A 259 -17.19 -13.41 -17.79
N ALA A 260 -16.65 -12.52 -18.63
CA ALA A 260 -15.20 -12.34 -18.76
C ALA A 260 -14.59 -11.79 -17.46
N THR A 261 -15.29 -10.91 -16.76
CA THR A 261 -14.83 -10.36 -15.47
C THR A 261 -14.77 -11.43 -14.38
N VAL A 262 -15.74 -12.36 -14.36
CA VAL A 262 -15.75 -13.49 -13.42
C VAL A 262 -14.55 -14.41 -13.71
N ALA A 263 -14.32 -14.75 -14.98
CA ALA A 263 -13.16 -15.55 -15.38
C ALA A 263 -11.85 -14.86 -15.01
N PHE A 264 -11.78 -13.54 -15.17
CA PHE A 264 -10.63 -12.74 -14.79
C PHE A 264 -10.39 -12.76 -13.26
N ALA A 265 -11.45 -12.68 -12.45
CA ALA A 265 -11.34 -12.76 -10.99
C ALA A 265 -10.76 -14.12 -10.55
N MET A 266 -11.20 -15.22 -11.18
CA MET A 266 -10.64 -16.57 -10.94
C MET A 266 -9.17 -16.64 -11.35
N PHE A 267 -8.82 -16.09 -12.51
CA PHE A 267 -7.44 -15.97 -12.97
C PHE A 267 -6.59 -15.22 -11.95
N MET A 268 -7.06 -14.09 -11.42
CA MET A 268 -6.32 -13.27 -10.45
C MET A 268 -6.11 -13.99 -9.11
N ALA A 269 -7.05 -14.81 -8.67
CA ALA A 269 -6.87 -15.64 -7.47
C ALA A 269 -5.73 -16.64 -7.66
N LEU A 270 -5.69 -17.29 -8.82
CA LEU A 270 -4.58 -18.20 -9.19
C LEU A 270 -3.27 -17.43 -9.32
N TRP A 271 -3.30 -16.28 -9.99
CA TRP A 271 -2.13 -15.41 -10.18
C TRP A 271 -1.49 -15.03 -8.85
N ALA A 272 -2.31 -14.62 -7.86
CA ALA A 272 -1.82 -14.23 -6.54
C ALA A 272 -1.09 -15.38 -5.84
N THR A 273 -1.63 -16.59 -5.92
CA THR A 273 -1.00 -17.80 -5.36
C THR A 273 0.32 -18.13 -6.07
N VAL A 274 0.30 -18.14 -7.40
CA VAL A 274 1.48 -18.42 -8.23
C VAL A 274 2.57 -17.39 -7.99
N PHE A 275 2.19 -16.11 -7.94
CA PHE A 275 3.12 -15.01 -7.67
C PHE A 275 3.90 -15.24 -6.37
N LEU A 276 3.20 -15.58 -5.28
CA LEU A 276 3.83 -15.78 -3.97
C LEU A 276 4.76 -17.01 -3.97
N GLU A 277 4.34 -18.11 -4.56
CA GLU A 277 5.16 -19.33 -4.60
C GLU A 277 6.41 -19.17 -5.49
N LEU A 278 6.28 -18.48 -6.61
CA LEU A 278 7.43 -18.18 -7.48
C LEU A 278 8.38 -17.19 -6.79
N TRP A 279 7.84 -16.22 -6.04
CA TRP A 279 8.70 -15.30 -5.26
C TRP A 279 9.50 -16.06 -4.20
N LYS A 280 8.89 -16.98 -3.47
CA LYS A 280 9.60 -17.80 -2.46
C LYS A 280 10.78 -18.55 -3.08
N ARG A 281 10.60 -19.13 -4.27
CA ARG A 281 11.67 -19.81 -5.02
C ARG A 281 12.76 -18.84 -5.48
N LYS A 282 12.39 -17.70 -6.05
CA LYS A 282 13.33 -16.68 -6.51
C LYS A 282 14.15 -16.14 -5.33
N ARG A 283 13.49 -15.84 -4.21
CA ARG A 283 14.16 -15.39 -2.97
C ARG A 283 15.20 -16.43 -2.50
N ALA A 284 14.83 -17.70 -2.46
CA ALA A 284 15.73 -18.79 -2.04
C ALA A 284 16.99 -18.84 -2.92
N THR A 285 16.83 -18.70 -4.24
CA THR A 285 17.95 -18.65 -5.19
C THR A 285 18.87 -17.46 -4.90
N VAL A 286 18.31 -16.26 -4.69
CA VAL A 286 19.07 -15.04 -4.40
C VAL A 286 19.83 -15.18 -3.07
N VAL A 287 19.18 -15.67 -2.03
CA VAL A 287 19.77 -15.85 -0.68
C VAL A 287 20.92 -16.85 -0.73
N THR A 288 20.77 -17.93 -1.48
CA THR A 288 21.83 -18.93 -1.68
C THR A 288 23.03 -18.32 -2.42
N LYS A 289 22.78 -17.55 -3.49
CA LYS A 289 23.83 -16.84 -4.26
C LYS A 289 24.63 -15.88 -3.36
N TRP A 290 23.96 -15.19 -2.43
CA TRP A 290 24.59 -14.25 -1.51
C TRP A 290 25.18 -14.90 -0.26
N LYS A 291 25.12 -16.22 -0.14
CA LYS A 291 25.63 -17.01 1.01
C LYS A 291 25.03 -16.55 2.34
N LEU A 292 23.76 -16.15 2.34
CA LEU A 292 23.05 -15.68 3.53
C LEU A 292 22.28 -16.79 4.26
N HIS A 293 22.31 -18.01 3.77
CA HIS A 293 21.55 -19.12 4.35
C HIS A 293 22.00 -19.46 5.77
N GLU A 294 23.28 -19.25 6.10
CA GLU A 294 23.85 -19.48 7.44
C GLU A 294 23.87 -18.23 8.32
N TRP A 295 23.54 -17.05 7.75
CA TRP A 295 23.58 -15.81 8.51
C TRP A 295 22.45 -15.75 9.55
N ASP A 296 22.80 -15.36 10.78
CA ASP A 296 21.86 -15.17 11.88
C ASP A 296 22.03 -13.75 12.43
N GLU A 297 20.92 -13.05 12.59
CA GLU A 297 20.90 -11.67 13.09
C GLU A 297 21.37 -11.58 14.54
N ASP A 298 20.93 -12.52 15.38
CA ASP A 298 21.30 -12.55 16.81
C ASP A 298 22.79 -12.80 16.99
N GLU A 299 23.39 -13.70 16.20
CA GLU A 299 24.84 -13.97 16.21
C GLU A 299 25.64 -12.75 15.77
N GLU A 300 25.22 -12.06 14.71
CA GLU A 300 25.91 -10.87 14.23
C GLU A 300 25.80 -9.73 15.27
N GLU A 301 24.64 -9.54 15.88
CA GLU A 301 24.45 -8.54 16.92
C GLU A 301 25.35 -8.84 18.14
N LEU A 302 25.44 -10.10 18.54
CA LEU A 302 26.32 -10.54 19.63
C LEU A 302 27.80 -10.25 19.29
N ALA A 303 28.23 -10.58 18.07
CA ALA A 303 29.58 -10.30 17.60
C ALA A 303 29.92 -8.81 17.67
N LEU A 304 29.00 -7.97 17.23
CA LEU A 304 29.13 -6.51 17.27
C LEU A 304 29.16 -5.98 18.70
N GLN A 305 28.39 -6.55 19.61
CA GLN A 305 28.44 -6.22 21.05
C GLN A 305 29.80 -6.59 21.68
N LEU A 306 30.33 -7.75 21.34
CA LEU A 306 31.66 -8.20 21.82
C LEU A 306 32.77 -7.27 21.32
N ILE A 307 32.75 -6.87 20.05
CA ILE A 307 33.72 -5.94 19.46
C ILE A 307 33.71 -4.60 20.20
N ASN A 308 32.55 -4.12 20.56
CA ASN A 308 32.37 -2.83 21.22
C ASN A 308 32.61 -2.91 22.74
N ASN A 309 32.92 -4.09 23.29
CA ASN A 309 33.07 -4.33 24.72
C ASN A 309 31.89 -3.82 25.56
N LEU A 310 30.68 -3.90 25.00
CA LEU A 310 29.49 -3.54 25.75
C LEU A 310 29.26 -4.55 26.86
N GLN A 311 29.22 -4.06 28.10
CA GLN A 311 28.82 -4.90 29.23
C GLN A 311 27.36 -5.28 29.04
N HIS A 312 27.15 -6.46 28.58
CA HIS A 312 25.81 -6.97 28.34
C HIS A 312 25.19 -7.37 29.69
N LYS A 313 24.33 -6.50 30.22
CA LYS A 313 23.37 -6.92 31.24
C LYS A 313 22.23 -7.61 30.50
N PRO A 314 22.09 -8.95 30.63
CA PRO A 314 20.97 -9.62 30.00
C PRO A 314 19.68 -9.03 30.56
N ARG A 315 18.95 -8.31 29.72
CA ARG A 315 17.61 -7.87 30.07
C ARG A 315 16.72 -9.10 30.04
N TRP A 316 16.34 -9.59 31.21
CA TRP A 316 15.32 -10.60 31.30
C TRP A 316 14.05 -10.02 30.69
N TYR A 317 13.69 -10.51 29.52
CA TYR A 317 12.45 -10.11 28.87
C TYR A 317 11.31 -10.82 29.61
N GLN A 318 10.66 -10.09 30.48
CA GLN A 318 9.41 -10.55 31.06
C GLN A 318 8.25 -10.08 30.17
N HIS A 319 7.60 -11.03 29.55
CA HIS A 319 6.37 -10.75 28.79
C HIS A 319 5.32 -10.24 29.77
N SER A 320 4.85 -9.03 29.55
CA SER A 320 3.81 -8.43 30.38
C SER A 320 2.45 -8.57 29.66
N TYR A 321 1.62 -9.46 30.15
CA TYR A 321 0.25 -9.63 29.64
C TYR A 321 -0.54 -8.32 29.73
N PHE A 322 -0.33 -7.55 30.78
CA PHE A 322 -0.96 -6.24 30.97
C PHE A 322 -0.64 -5.29 29.82
N ARG A 323 0.65 -5.17 29.46
CA ARG A 323 1.07 -4.31 28.33
C ARG A 323 0.47 -4.78 27.00
N SER A 324 0.48 -6.09 26.75
CA SER A 324 -0.13 -6.66 25.53
C SER A 324 -1.62 -6.37 25.46
N THR A 325 -2.33 -6.47 26.59
CA THR A 325 -3.77 -6.16 26.67
C THR A 325 -4.04 -4.69 26.40
N VAL A 326 -3.24 -3.79 26.98
CA VAL A 326 -3.36 -2.33 26.75
C VAL A 326 -3.13 -2.01 25.26
N ILE A 327 -2.09 -2.58 24.64
CA ILE A 327 -1.77 -2.39 23.22
C ILE A 327 -2.96 -2.87 22.36
N LEU A 328 -3.51 -4.04 22.66
CA LEU A 328 -4.66 -4.60 21.95
C LEU A 328 -5.88 -3.67 22.04
N ILE A 329 -6.20 -3.22 23.26
CA ILE A 329 -7.34 -2.31 23.49
C ILE A 329 -7.16 -1.01 22.69
N LEU A 330 -5.98 -0.39 22.75
CA LEU A 330 -5.70 0.84 22.03
C LEU A 330 -5.78 0.65 20.52
N ALA A 331 -5.28 -0.48 19.99
CA ALA A 331 -5.39 -0.81 18.57
C ALA A 331 -6.85 -0.98 18.15
N LEU A 332 -7.65 -1.70 18.96
CA LEU A 332 -9.08 -1.90 18.70
C LEU A 332 -9.84 -0.56 18.73
N LEU A 333 -9.50 0.33 19.68
CA LEU A 333 -10.10 1.68 19.73
C LEU A 333 -9.82 2.48 18.46
N LEU A 334 -8.60 2.43 17.96
CA LEU A 334 -8.26 3.10 16.69
C LEU A 334 -9.06 2.52 15.52
N ILE A 335 -9.17 1.19 15.45
CA ILE A 335 -9.97 0.52 14.41
C ILE A 335 -11.44 0.97 14.51
N MET A 336 -11.99 1.07 15.71
CA MET A 336 -13.36 1.57 15.92
C MET A 336 -13.52 3.02 15.44
N VAL A 337 -12.53 3.88 15.67
CA VAL A 337 -12.51 5.26 15.15
C VAL A 337 -12.50 5.25 13.62
N LEU A 338 -11.69 4.41 13.01
CA LEU A 338 -11.62 4.28 11.53
C LEU A 338 -12.95 3.83 10.93
N ILE A 339 -13.61 2.86 11.58
CA ILE A 339 -14.96 2.39 11.18
C ILE A 339 -15.98 3.53 11.35
N GLY A 340 -15.88 4.29 12.43
CA GLY A 340 -16.73 5.48 12.67
C GLY A 340 -16.60 6.53 11.57
N ILE A 341 -15.39 6.81 11.12
CA ILE A 341 -15.11 7.72 10.00
C ILE A 341 -15.77 7.19 8.71
N ALA A 342 -15.68 5.87 8.46
CA ALA A 342 -16.35 5.25 7.31
C ALA A 342 -17.86 5.43 7.37
N HIS A 343 -18.48 5.29 8.55
CA HIS A 343 -19.92 5.54 8.75
C HIS A 343 -20.27 7.01 8.49
N MET A 344 -19.44 7.95 8.91
CA MET A 344 -19.67 9.39 8.62
C MET A 344 -19.62 9.67 7.12
N LEU A 345 -18.77 8.99 6.36
CA LEU A 345 -18.74 9.09 4.90
C LEU A 345 -20.02 8.53 4.26
N VAL A 346 -20.58 7.46 4.82
CA VAL A 346 -21.87 6.90 4.40
C VAL A 346 -23.00 7.93 4.63
N ILE A 347 -23.04 8.54 5.81
CA ILE A 347 -24.01 9.59 6.14
C ILE A 347 -23.88 10.78 5.16
N TYR A 348 -22.64 11.20 4.88
CA TYR A 348 -22.36 12.26 3.89
C TYR A 348 -22.96 11.89 2.53
N ARG A 349 -22.74 10.66 2.03
CA ARG A 349 -23.25 10.24 0.73
C ARG A 349 -24.77 10.28 0.67
N ALA A 350 -25.45 9.79 1.70
CA ALA A 350 -26.92 9.81 1.77
C ALA A 350 -27.48 11.25 1.76
N VAL A 351 -26.87 12.14 2.53
CA VAL A 351 -27.28 13.56 2.61
C VAL A 351 -26.95 14.28 1.29
N ALA A 352 -25.77 14.01 0.72
CA ALA A 352 -25.31 14.63 -0.52
C ALA A 352 -26.23 14.27 -1.71
N THR A 353 -26.64 13.00 -1.81
CA THR A 353 -27.60 12.57 -2.83
C THR A 353 -28.90 13.39 -2.76
N ALA A 354 -29.45 13.54 -1.55
CA ALA A 354 -30.67 14.31 -1.33
C ALA A 354 -30.50 15.79 -1.70
N LEU A 355 -29.37 16.41 -1.30
CA LEU A 355 -29.10 17.81 -1.59
C LEU A 355 -28.80 18.07 -3.06
N PHE A 356 -28.10 17.16 -3.74
CA PHE A 356 -27.78 17.29 -5.16
C PHE A 356 -29.04 17.16 -6.01
N MET A 357 -29.99 16.31 -5.62
CA MET A 357 -31.28 16.18 -6.29
C MET A 357 -32.11 17.49 -6.23
N GLN A 358 -31.96 18.24 -5.15
CA GLN A 358 -32.67 19.51 -4.94
C GLN A 358 -31.94 20.72 -5.55
N SER A 359 -30.73 20.50 -6.09
CA SER A 359 -29.90 21.58 -6.65
C SER A 359 -30.51 22.17 -7.94
N GLU A 360 -30.39 23.47 -8.11
CA GLU A 360 -30.77 24.18 -9.33
C GLU A 360 -29.87 23.91 -10.52
N VAL A 361 -28.66 23.33 -10.25
CA VAL A 361 -27.70 23.00 -11.31
C VAL A 361 -28.12 21.70 -11.98
N ASN A 362 -28.51 21.78 -13.25
CA ASN A 362 -29.02 20.64 -14.05
C ASN A 362 -28.08 19.42 -14.02
N LEU A 363 -26.76 19.64 -14.05
CA LEU A 363 -25.77 18.56 -14.01
C LEU A 363 -25.81 17.80 -12.67
N LEU A 364 -25.95 18.53 -11.56
CA LEU A 364 -26.01 17.93 -10.22
C LEU A 364 -27.32 17.18 -10.01
N SER A 365 -28.45 17.77 -10.38
CA SER A 365 -29.75 17.13 -10.15
C SER A 365 -29.96 15.89 -11.04
N LYS A 366 -29.46 15.93 -12.28
CA LYS A 366 -29.61 14.83 -13.24
C LYS A 366 -28.74 13.62 -12.92
N HIS A 367 -27.56 13.85 -12.33
CA HIS A 367 -26.60 12.79 -12.00
C HIS A 367 -26.24 12.78 -10.50
N ALA A 368 -27.23 13.03 -9.64
CA ALA A 368 -27.02 13.23 -8.21
C ALA A 368 -26.31 12.04 -7.54
N ASP A 369 -26.69 10.80 -7.84
CA ASP A 369 -26.08 9.60 -7.28
C ASP A 369 -24.60 9.48 -7.66
N THR A 370 -24.31 9.62 -8.95
CA THR A 370 -22.92 9.54 -9.46
C THR A 370 -22.05 10.63 -8.83
N MET A 371 -22.57 11.85 -8.73
CA MET A 371 -21.84 12.97 -8.12
C MET A 371 -21.62 12.75 -6.62
N ALA A 372 -22.58 12.17 -5.91
CA ALA A 372 -22.44 11.84 -4.50
C ALA A 372 -21.36 10.76 -4.30
N VAL A 373 -21.32 9.72 -5.14
CA VAL A 373 -20.28 8.68 -5.13
C VAL A 373 -18.91 9.29 -5.40
N MET A 374 -18.78 10.13 -6.43
CA MET A 374 -17.52 10.77 -6.80
C MET A 374 -16.98 11.69 -5.71
N THR A 375 -17.82 12.56 -5.16
CA THR A 375 -17.42 13.46 -4.07
C THR A 375 -17.13 12.69 -2.79
N GLY A 376 -17.88 11.63 -2.51
CA GLY A 376 -17.61 10.73 -1.39
C GLY A 376 -16.26 10.03 -1.52
N ALA A 377 -15.88 9.60 -2.73
CA ALA A 377 -14.59 8.99 -3.01
C ALA A 377 -13.43 9.99 -2.81
N VAL A 378 -13.60 11.23 -3.23
CA VAL A 378 -12.60 12.29 -3.01
C VAL A 378 -12.45 12.59 -1.51
N LEU A 379 -13.54 12.69 -0.77
CA LEU A 379 -13.51 12.87 0.69
C LEU A 379 -12.83 11.69 1.39
N HIS A 380 -13.11 10.48 0.94
CA HIS A 380 -12.42 9.28 1.46
C HIS A 380 -10.91 9.36 1.21
N TYR A 381 -10.49 9.82 0.03
CA TYR A 381 -9.06 10.00 -0.27
C TYR A 381 -8.43 11.05 0.66
N ILE A 382 -9.10 12.17 0.92
CA ILE A 382 -8.63 13.20 1.88
C ILE A 382 -8.50 12.57 3.29
N THR A 383 -9.47 11.75 3.68
CA THR A 383 -9.45 11.01 4.96
C THR A 383 -8.23 10.09 5.02
N ILE A 384 -7.92 9.38 3.93
CA ILE A 384 -6.73 8.50 3.82
C ILE A 384 -5.46 9.30 4.11
N ILE A 385 -5.30 10.49 3.50
CA ILE A 385 -4.12 11.35 3.71
C ILE A 385 -3.96 11.73 5.19
N ILE A 386 -5.05 12.18 5.82
CA ILE A 386 -5.04 12.61 7.22
C ILE A 386 -4.74 11.42 8.14
N MET A 387 -5.47 10.33 7.95
CA MET A 387 -5.37 9.15 8.82
C MET A 387 -4.04 8.40 8.65
N THR A 388 -3.37 8.52 7.51
CA THR A 388 -2.02 7.94 7.31
C THR A 388 -1.05 8.50 8.37
N LYS A 389 -1.08 9.80 8.61
CA LYS A 389 -0.25 10.44 9.64
C LYS A 389 -0.62 10.00 11.06
N VAL A 390 -1.91 9.96 11.36
CA VAL A 390 -2.44 9.52 12.66
C VAL A 390 -2.07 8.06 12.93
N ASN A 391 -2.31 7.18 11.96
CA ASN A 391 -2.02 5.74 12.04
C ASN A 391 -0.53 5.50 12.32
N ARG A 392 0.34 6.27 11.66
CA ARG A 392 1.79 6.20 11.88
C ARG A 392 2.17 6.58 13.31
N CYS A 393 1.64 7.69 13.81
CA CYS A 393 1.90 8.15 15.19
C CYS A 393 1.45 7.11 16.21
N VAL A 394 0.25 6.56 16.03
CA VAL A 394 -0.32 5.55 16.94
C VAL A 394 0.50 4.26 16.88
N ALA A 395 0.86 3.79 15.67
CA ALA A 395 1.67 2.58 15.50
C ALA A 395 3.04 2.70 16.17
N LEU A 396 3.71 3.84 16.02
CA LEU A 396 5.00 4.13 16.69
C LEU A 396 4.84 4.16 18.21
N PHE A 397 3.78 4.79 18.70
CA PHE A 397 3.48 4.85 20.15
C PHE A 397 3.26 3.44 20.72
N LEU A 398 2.45 2.62 20.04
CA LEU A 398 2.18 1.24 20.46
C LEU A 398 3.45 0.37 20.42
N CYS A 399 4.32 0.56 19.42
CA CYS A 399 5.61 -0.12 19.35
C CYS A 399 6.53 0.28 20.52
N GLY A 400 6.52 1.55 20.89
CA GLY A 400 7.26 2.06 22.05
C GLY A 400 6.82 1.40 23.36
N LEU A 401 5.51 1.21 23.54
CA LEU A 401 4.93 0.52 24.71
C LEU A 401 5.35 -0.95 24.77
N GLU A 402 5.51 -1.60 23.61
CA GLU A 402 5.83 -3.02 23.51
C GLU A 402 7.25 -3.34 23.97
N LYS A 403 8.17 -2.38 23.83
CA LYS A 403 9.61 -2.51 24.16
C LYS A 403 10.25 -3.75 23.51
N PRO A 404 10.31 -3.79 22.17
CA PRO A 404 10.87 -4.94 21.46
C PRO A 404 12.35 -5.15 21.81
N ARG A 405 12.79 -6.40 21.77
CA ARG A 405 14.16 -6.80 22.13
C ARG A 405 15.17 -6.45 21.04
N THR A 406 14.79 -6.74 19.78
CA THR A 406 15.66 -6.50 18.63
C THR A 406 15.03 -5.47 17.69
N LEU A 407 15.86 -4.86 16.84
CA LEU A 407 15.40 -3.91 15.82
C LEU A 407 14.46 -4.60 14.81
N SER A 408 14.76 -5.86 14.46
CA SER A 408 13.93 -6.66 13.57
C SER A 408 12.51 -6.91 14.14
N GLN A 409 12.42 -7.24 15.43
CA GLN A 409 11.12 -7.39 16.12
C GLN A 409 10.34 -6.08 16.14
N GLN A 410 11.03 -4.96 16.36
CA GLN A 410 10.41 -3.63 16.32
C GLN A 410 9.84 -3.32 14.93
N GLU A 411 10.61 -3.61 13.90
CA GLU A 411 10.19 -3.43 12.50
C GLU A 411 8.96 -4.29 12.17
N ASN A 412 9.00 -5.56 12.53
CA ASN A 412 7.89 -6.50 12.27
C ASN A 412 6.62 -6.07 12.97
N SER A 413 6.72 -5.69 14.25
CA SER A 413 5.60 -5.22 15.05
C SER A 413 4.99 -3.92 14.47
N PHE A 414 5.85 -2.98 14.11
CA PHE A 414 5.43 -1.73 13.47
C PHE A 414 4.74 -1.99 12.13
N ALA A 415 5.32 -2.88 11.29
CA ALA A 415 4.77 -3.20 9.98
C ALA A 415 3.36 -3.79 10.07
N VAL A 416 3.14 -4.74 10.99
CA VAL A 416 1.82 -5.36 11.19
C VAL A 416 0.80 -4.30 11.62
N LYS A 417 1.14 -3.48 12.62
CA LYS A 417 0.22 -2.46 13.15
C LYS A 417 -0.13 -1.42 12.09
N ILE A 418 0.87 -0.86 11.43
CA ILE A 418 0.63 0.18 10.41
C ILE A 418 -0.15 -0.40 9.22
N PHE A 419 0.14 -1.64 8.82
CA PHE A 419 -0.60 -2.31 7.73
C PHE A 419 -2.07 -2.48 8.10
N ILE A 420 -2.38 -2.98 9.29
CA ILE A 420 -3.76 -3.19 9.74
C ILE A 420 -4.52 -1.84 9.75
N PHE A 421 -3.93 -0.80 10.33
CA PHE A 421 -4.56 0.53 10.40
C PHE A 421 -4.78 1.11 9.00
N GLN A 422 -3.78 1.02 8.14
CA GLN A 422 -3.89 1.50 6.76
C GLN A 422 -4.88 0.67 5.94
N PHE A 423 -4.94 -0.63 6.18
CA PHE A 423 -5.92 -1.50 5.52
C PHE A 423 -7.35 -1.04 5.84
N PHE A 424 -7.67 -0.83 7.11
CA PHE A 424 -9.01 -0.35 7.49
C PHE A 424 -9.27 1.06 6.94
N THR A 425 -8.29 1.95 6.98
CA THR A 425 -8.41 3.30 6.43
C THR A 425 -8.74 3.29 4.92
N ASN A 426 -8.06 2.43 4.16
CA ASN A 426 -8.23 2.37 2.71
C ASN A 426 -9.47 1.58 2.27
N PHE A 427 -9.79 0.51 2.98
CA PHE A 427 -10.77 -0.48 2.51
C PHE A 427 -12.13 -0.39 3.18
N SER A 428 -12.30 0.35 4.27
CA SER A 428 -13.59 0.42 4.99
C SER A 428 -14.74 0.89 4.10
N SER A 429 -14.53 1.93 3.32
CA SER A 429 -15.52 2.47 2.40
C SER A 429 -15.81 1.48 1.25
N LEU A 430 -14.80 0.81 0.74
CA LEU A 430 -14.95 -0.22 -0.30
C LEU A 430 -15.73 -1.43 0.20
N ILE A 431 -15.47 -1.88 1.40
CA ILE A 431 -16.19 -2.99 2.06
C ILE A 431 -17.67 -2.61 2.23
N TYR A 432 -17.95 -1.39 2.65
CA TYR A 432 -19.32 -0.90 2.76
C TYR A 432 -20.04 -0.94 1.39
N ILE A 433 -19.43 -0.38 0.35
CA ILE A 433 -20.02 -0.35 -1.01
C ILE A 433 -20.20 -1.77 -1.55
N ALA A 434 -19.22 -2.65 -1.34
CA ALA A 434 -19.26 -4.01 -1.89
C ALA A 434 -20.33 -4.89 -1.22
N PHE A 435 -20.52 -4.75 0.09
CA PHE A 435 -21.28 -5.76 0.85
C PHE A 435 -22.49 -5.22 1.61
N PHE A 436 -22.57 -3.93 1.86
CA PHE A 436 -23.64 -3.34 2.69
C PHE A 436 -24.53 -2.37 1.92
N LEU A 437 -24.00 -1.64 0.96
CA LEU A 437 -24.75 -0.69 0.15
C LEU A 437 -25.90 -1.42 -0.57
N GLY A 438 -27.12 -0.92 -0.39
CA GLY A 438 -28.32 -1.47 -1.02
C GLY A 438 -28.87 -2.74 -0.35
N ARG A 439 -28.19 -3.27 0.68
CA ARG A 439 -28.63 -4.50 1.38
C ARG A 439 -29.33 -4.23 2.69
N ILE A 440 -29.03 -3.11 3.33
CA ILE A 440 -29.54 -2.74 4.65
C ILE A 440 -30.57 -1.60 4.58
N ASN A 441 -31.00 -1.21 3.38
CA ASN A 441 -31.86 -0.06 3.16
C ASN A 441 -33.33 -0.32 3.53
N GLY A 442 -33.74 -1.59 3.65
CA GLY A 442 -35.12 -1.97 3.79
C GLY A 442 -35.82 -2.08 2.42
N HIS A 443 -37.11 -1.92 2.39
CA HIS A 443 -37.95 -2.06 1.21
C HIS A 443 -39.00 -0.96 1.15
N PRO A 444 -39.64 -0.71 -0.01
CA PRO A 444 -40.65 0.33 -0.12
C PRO A 444 -41.72 0.27 0.98
N GLY A 445 -41.88 1.38 1.67
CA GLY A 445 -42.79 1.50 2.83
C GLY A 445 -42.07 1.33 4.18
N HIS A 446 -40.93 0.69 4.21
CA HIS A 446 -40.15 0.42 5.45
C HIS A 446 -38.67 0.65 5.23
N TYR A 447 -38.31 1.85 4.76
CA TYR A 447 -36.91 2.22 4.54
C TYR A 447 -36.21 2.57 5.84
N VAL A 448 -34.96 2.16 5.94
CA VAL A 448 -34.06 2.58 7.02
C VAL A 448 -33.66 4.05 6.79
N ARG A 449 -33.80 4.88 7.83
CA ARG A 449 -33.50 6.31 7.77
C ARG A 449 -32.43 6.71 8.77
N ILE A 450 -31.52 7.55 8.32
CA ILE A 450 -30.51 8.18 9.19
C ILE A 450 -31.17 9.38 9.86
N ALA A 451 -31.10 9.41 11.21
CA ALA A 451 -31.71 10.47 12.05
C ALA A 451 -33.21 10.70 11.77
N GLY A 452 -33.89 9.67 11.27
CA GLY A 452 -35.33 9.74 10.96
C GLY A 452 -35.70 10.58 9.72
N ARG A 453 -34.73 11.22 9.07
CA ARG A 453 -34.96 12.15 7.95
C ARG A 453 -34.44 11.65 6.60
N TRP A 454 -33.20 11.15 6.56
CA TRP A 454 -32.55 10.81 5.30
C TRP A 454 -32.55 9.29 5.10
N ARG A 455 -33.13 8.87 3.97
CA ARG A 455 -33.10 7.46 3.58
C ARG A 455 -31.68 7.06 3.22
N LEU A 456 -31.25 5.87 3.64
CA LEU A 456 -29.97 5.31 3.22
C LEU A 456 -29.92 5.20 1.70
N GLU A 457 -28.77 5.51 1.11
CA GLU A 457 -28.58 5.41 -0.33
C GLU A 457 -28.76 3.97 -0.81
N GLU A 458 -29.27 3.84 -2.02
CA GLU A 458 -29.42 2.55 -2.71
C GLU A 458 -28.37 2.46 -3.80
N CYS A 459 -28.07 1.23 -4.21
CA CYS A 459 -27.32 1.02 -5.44
C CYS A 459 -28.12 1.55 -6.62
N HIS A 460 -27.44 1.95 -7.65
CA HIS A 460 -28.07 2.28 -8.93
C HIS A 460 -28.92 1.07 -9.40
N PRO A 461 -30.07 1.29 -10.04
CA PRO A 461 -30.95 0.19 -10.51
C PRO A 461 -30.26 -0.87 -11.36
N SER A 462 -29.19 -0.52 -12.05
CA SER A 462 -28.43 -1.47 -12.89
C SER A 462 -27.40 -2.27 -12.11
N GLY A 463 -27.22 -2.06 -10.81
CA GLY A 463 -26.35 -2.84 -9.94
C GLY A 463 -25.37 -2.00 -9.12
N CYS A 464 -24.79 -2.63 -8.11
CA CYS A 464 -23.87 -1.99 -7.16
C CYS A 464 -22.42 -1.98 -7.63
N ILE A 465 -22.06 -2.81 -8.60
CA ILE A 465 -20.66 -3.01 -9.01
C ILE A 465 -20.06 -1.74 -9.65
N THR A 466 -20.88 -0.93 -10.31
CA THR A 466 -20.42 0.31 -10.93
C THR A 466 -20.02 1.33 -9.86
N ASP A 467 -20.71 1.41 -8.74
CA ASP A 467 -20.36 2.27 -7.61
C ASP A 467 -19.00 1.84 -7.03
N LEU A 468 -18.79 0.55 -6.86
CA LEU A 468 -17.51 -0.02 -6.41
C LEU A 468 -16.39 0.29 -7.42
N PHE A 469 -16.66 0.15 -8.72
CA PHE A 469 -15.71 0.48 -9.80
C PHE A 469 -15.29 1.96 -9.72
N ILE A 470 -16.26 2.88 -9.61
CA ILE A 470 -15.98 4.32 -9.53
C ILE A 470 -15.14 4.64 -8.27
N GLN A 471 -15.54 4.08 -7.14
CA GLN A 471 -14.82 4.29 -5.88
C GLN A 471 -13.36 3.82 -5.97
N MET A 472 -13.14 2.62 -6.49
CA MET A 472 -11.80 2.05 -6.68
C MET A 472 -10.98 2.86 -7.69
N ALA A 473 -11.57 3.21 -8.82
CA ALA A 473 -10.89 3.98 -9.86
C ALA A 473 -10.40 5.33 -9.33
N ILE A 474 -11.27 6.06 -8.64
CA ILE A 474 -10.93 7.38 -8.08
C ILE A 474 -9.82 7.25 -7.04
N ILE A 475 -9.95 6.31 -6.08
CA ILE A 475 -8.95 6.12 -5.03
C ILE A 475 -7.60 5.74 -5.64
N MET A 476 -7.57 4.76 -6.54
CA MET A 476 -6.32 4.32 -7.16
C MET A 476 -5.66 5.42 -7.98
N LEU A 477 -6.42 6.12 -8.82
CA LEU A 477 -5.88 7.20 -9.65
C LEU A 477 -5.37 8.35 -8.80
N LEU A 478 -6.16 8.84 -7.84
CA LEU A 478 -5.76 9.95 -6.98
C LEU A 478 -4.58 9.55 -6.09
N LYS A 479 -4.65 8.38 -5.46
CA LYS A 479 -3.60 7.93 -4.55
C LYS A 479 -2.26 7.77 -5.30
N GLN A 480 -2.26 7.05 -6.41
CA GLN A 480 -1.02 6.82 -7.16
C GLN A 480 -0.45 8.10 -7.76
N THR A 481 -1.29 8.93 -8.38
CA THR A 481 -0.83 10.16 -9.04
C THR A 481 -0.32 11.18 -8.02
N ILE A 482 -1.12 11.47 -7.00
CA ILE A 482 -0.78 12.52 -6.01
C ILE A 482 0.35 12.04 -5.10
N SER A 483 0.34 10.77 -4.69
CA SER A 483 1.41 10.19 -3.86
C SER A 483 2.76 10.32 -4.57
N ASN A 484 2.86 9.87 -5.81
CA ASN A 484 4.09 9.94 -6.61
C ASN A 484 4.58 11.38 -6.78
N ILE A 485 3.67 12.30 -7.09
CA ILE A 485 4.00 13.72 -7.24
C ILE A 485 4.56 14.28 -5.91
N MET A 486 3.86 14.05 -4.81
CA MET A 486 4.27 14.58 -3.51
C MET A 486 5.56 13.95 -3.00
N GLU A 487 5.74 12.66 -3.24
CA GLU A 487 6.92 11.90 -2.83
C GLU A 487 8.20 12.37 -3.54
N TYR A 488 8.09 12.84 -4.76
CA TYR A 488 9.20 13.42 -5.52
C TYR A 488 9.37 14.92 -5.22
N LEU A 489 8.28 15.69 -5.26
CA LEU A 489 8.32 17.15 -5.11
C LEU A 489 8.75 17.59 -3.70
N ILE A 490 8.27 16.94 -2.65
CA ILE A 490 8.57 17.36 -1.27
C ILE A 490 10.08 17.26 -0.98
N PRO A 491 10.76 16.12 -1.23
CA PRO A 491 12.20 16.04 -1.04
C PRO A 491 12.98 16.99 -1.95
N LEU A 492 12.55 17.15 -3.20
CA LEU A 492 13.20 18.05 -4.17
C LEU A 492 13.13 19.51 -3.70
N ILE A 493 11.94 19.97 -3.31
CA ILE A 493 11.72 21.34 -2.80
C ILE A 493 12.51 21.56 -1.51
N SER A 494 12.47 20.60 -0.59
CA SER A 494 13.23 20.64 0.68
C SER A 494 14.73 20.77 0.42
N HIS A 495 15.25 20.00 -0.52
CA HIS A 495 16.66 20.04 -0.91
C HIS A 495 17.01 21.40 -1.53
N GLN A 496 16.20 21.90 -2.47
CA GLN A 496 16.40 23.21 -3.11
C GLN A 496 16.33 24.36 -2.11
N LEU A 497 15.39 24.33 -1.18
CA LEU A 497 15.23 25.35 -0.13
C LEU A 497 16.45 25.37 0.81
N ARG A 498 16.95 24.19 1.22
CA ARG A 498 18.16 24.09 2.05
C ARG A 498 19.37 24.65 1.32
N LYS A 499 19.51 24.34 0.05
CA LYS A 499 20.60 24.83 -0.81
C LYS A 499 20.53 26.34 -0.99
N LYS A 500 19.34 26.92 -1.21
CA LYS A 500 19.16 28.38 -1.34
C LYS A 500 19.41 29.11 -0.03
N ARG A 501 18.93 28.55 1.11
CA ARG A 501 19.08 29.16 2.44
C ARG A 501 20.54 29.27 2.87
N LYS A 502 21.39 28.37 2.38
CA LYS A 502 22.81 28.29 2.74
C LYS A 502 23.76 28.97 1.76
N ARG A 503 23.29 29.46 0.60
CA ARG A 503 24.14 30.30 -0.25
C ARG A 503 24.38 31.59 0.50
N PRO A 504 25.62 31.86 0.99
CA PRO A 504 25.93 33.17 1.52
C PRO A 504 25.69 34.16 0.38
N LYS A 505 25.03 35.28 0.67
CA LYS A 505 25.10 36.42 -0.23
C LYS A 505 26.57 36.61 -0.52
N LYS A 506 26.98 36.45 -1.76
CA LYS A 506 28.30 36.85 -2.20
C LYS A 506 28.42 38.35 -1.85
N ARG A 507 28.92 38.62 -0.65
CA ARG A 507 29.49 39.93 -0.35
C ARG A 507 30.58 40.08 -1.42
N SER A 508 30.53 41.13 -2.19
CA SER A 508 31.58 41.46 -3.12
C SER A 508 32.90 41.43 -2.35
N MET A 509 33.66 40.37 -2.59
CA MET A 509 35.00 40.28 -2.03
C MET A 509 35.86 41.30 -2.75
N MET A 510 36.22 42.33 -2.03
CA MET A 510 37.35 43.19 -2.43
C MET A 510 38.62 42.34 -2.47
N LEU A 511 39.36 42.51 -3.53
CA LEU A 511 40.65 41.90 -3.86
C LEU A 511 41.53 41.63 -2.63
N GLY A 512 42.07 40.40 -2.52
CA GLY A 512 43.33 40.18 -1.84
C GLY A 512 43.42 39.14 -0.75
N GLU A 513 42.41 38.21 -0.61
CA GLU A 513 42.64 37.02 0.21
C GLU A 513 43.05 35.83 -0.63
N GLU A 514 44.25 35.28 -0.33
CA GLU A 514 44.72 34.03 -0.95
C GLU A 514 43.67 32.93 -0.67
N GLU A 515 43.20 32.26 -1.73
CA GLU A 515 42.36 31.08 -1.62
C GLU A 515 43.19 29.99 -0.93
N GLU A 516 43.00 29.84 0.40
CA GLU A 516 43.42 28.61 1.08
C GLU A 516 42.78 27.43 0.36
N ALA A 517 43.58 26.44 -0.04
CA ALA A 517 43.10 25.25 -0.72
C ALA A 517 42.01 24.60 0.13
N GLU A 518 40.77 24.70 -0.31
CA GLU A 518 39.61 24.13 0.40
C GLU A 518 39.76 22.61 0.52
N ASP A 519 39.63 22.08 1.75
CA ASP A 519 39.74 20.65 2.03
C ASP A 519 38.69 19.90 1.15
N PRO A 520 39.10 18.93 0.32
CA PRO A 520 38.18 18.20 -0.55
C PRO A 520 37.08 17.47 0.21
N CYS A 521 37.32 17.06 1.46
CA CYS A 521 36.32 16.46 2.36
C CYS A 521 35.20 17.44 2.72
N LYS A 522 35.52 18.72 2.86
CA LYS A 522 34.55 19.76 3.24
C LYS A 522 33.35 19.79 2.29
N ARG A 523 33.63 19.88 0.99
CA ARG A 523 32.60 19.94 -0.06
C ARG A 523 31.75 18.65 -0.09
N LYS A 524 32.41 17.50 0.04
CA LYS A 524 31.73 16.17 0.05
C LYS A 524 30.80 16.04 1.26
N TRP A 525 31.26 16.40 2.45
CA TRP A 525 30.48 16.30 3.69
C TRP A 525 29.29 17.27 3.68
N LEU A 526 29.49 18.49 3.20
CA LEU A 526 28.45 19.51 3.09
C LEU A 526 27.36 19.08 2.10
N ASN A 527 27.74 18.56 0.93
CA ASN A 527 26.79 18.06 -0.07
C ASN A 527 25.93 16.92 0.49
N ASN A 528 26.54 15.98 1.23
CA ASN A 528 25.79 14.90 1.88
C ASN A 528 24.88 15.41 3.00
N TYR A 529 25.33 16.40 3.76
CA TYR A 529 24.51 17.01 4.82
C TYR A 529 23.27 17.72 4.26
N GLU A 530 23.35 18.33 3.09
CA GLU A 530 22.24 19.03 2.43
C GLU A 530 21.15 18.08 1.93
N LEU A 531 21.45 16.79 1.75
CA LEU A 531 20.46 15.77 1.35
C LEU A 531 19.42 15.57 2.47
N ASN A 532 18.27 15.02 2.10
CA ASN A 532 17.20 14.71 3.03
C ASN A 532 17.61 13.58 3.97
N ASP A 533 17.19 13.69 5.21
CA ASP A 533 17.49 12.69 6.24
C ASP A 533 16.77 11.37 5.94
N VAL A 534 17.41 10.27 6.33
CA VAL A 534 16.88 8.91 6.22
C VAL A 534 16.71 8.37 7.63
N TYR A 535 15.48 7.99 7.97
CA TYR A 535 15.23 7.38 9.27
C TYR A 535 15.09 5.85 9.11
N ILE A 536 15.08 5.15 10.22
CA ILE A 536 15.18 3.68 10.29
C ILE A 536 14.08 2.98 9.49
N PHE A 537 12.88 3.57 9.47
CA PHE A 537 11.70 2.96 8.83
C PHE A 537 11.42 3.50 7.42
N SER A 538 12.36 4.18 6.75
CA SER A 538 12.11 4.75 5.41
C SER A 538 11.75 3.67 4.37
N LEU A 539 12.44 2.53 4.39
CA LEU A 539 12.15 1.40 3.48
C LEU A 539 10.78 0.76 3.76
N PHE A 540 10.27 0.91 4.98
CA PHE A 540 8.93 0.43 5.36
C PHE A 540 7.83 1.14 4.59
N ASP A 541 7.96 2.43 4.39
CA ASP A 541 6.95 3.23 3.69
C ASP A 541 6.81 2.74 2.25
N GLU A 542 7.94 2.41 1.62
CA GLU A 542 7.97 1.85 0.26
C GLU A 542 7.27 0.48 0.20
N TYR A 543 7.60 -0.42 1.13
CA TYR A 543 6.91 -1.71 1.24
C TYR A 543 5.41 -1.53 1.47
N LEU A 544 5.03 -0.68 2.42
CA LEU A 544 3.64 -0.44 2.77
C LEU A 544 2.84 0.06 1.56
N GLU A 545 3.38 1.01 0.81
CA GLU A 545 2.74 1.54 -0.39
C GLU A 545 2.49 0.44 -1.42
N MET A 546 3.51 -0.36 -1.70
CA MET A 546 3.41 -1.45 -2.69
C MET A 546 2.49 -2.57 -2.22
N VAL A 547 2.46 -2.88 -0.94
CA VAL A 547 1.59 -3.93 -0.37
C VAL A 547 0.13 -3.47 -0.37
N ILE A 548 -0.15 -2.20 -0.07
CA ILE A 548 -1.51 -1.63 -0.17
C ILE A 548 -1.97 -1.61 -1.64
N GLN A 549 -1.09 -1.27 -2.59
CA GLN A 549 -1.37 -1.36 -4.02
C GLN A 549 -1.70 -2.81 -4.42
N TYR A 550 -0.93 -3.79 -3.95
CA TYR A 550 -1.19 -5.21 -4.19
C TYR A 550 -2.57 -5.62 -3.65
N SER A 551 -2.95 -5.09 -2.49
CA SER A 551 -4.28 -5.33 -1.91
C SER A 551 -5.39 -4.80 -2.84
N PHE A 552 -5.25 -3.60 -3.39
CA PHE A 552 -6.20 -3.03 -4.36
C PHE A 552 -6.28 -3.86 -5.65
N THR A 553 -5.14 -4.37 -6.13
CA THR A 553 -5.10 -5.13 -7.39
C THR A 553 -5.60 -6.56 -7.25
N THR A 554 -5.81 -7.05 -6.02
CA THR A 554 -6.21 -8.45 -5.80
C THR A 554 -7.58 -8.62 -5.13
N ILE A 555 -7.88 -7.85 -4.06
CA ILE A 555 -9.07 -8.11 -3.23
C ILE A 555 -10.38 -7.78 -3.98
N PHE A 556 -10.43 -6.68 -4.70
CA PHE A 556 -11.63 -6.21 -5.41
C PHE A 556 -11.43 -6.14 -6.94
N VAL A 557 -10.55 -6.94 -7.47
CA VAL A 557 -10.19 -6.91 -8.89
C VAL A 557 -11.37 -7.23 -9.81
N ALA A 558 -12.33 -8.02 -9.33
CA ALA A 558 -13.58 -8.31 -10.06
C ALA A 558 -14.37 -7.04 -10.40
N ALA A 559 -14.28 -6.01 -9.56
CA ALA A 559 -14.95 -4.72 -9.79
C ALA A 559 -14.14 -3.78 -10.71
N PHE A 560 -12.82 -3.97 -10.79
CA PHE A 560 -11.95 -3.05 -11.55
C PHE A 560 -10.86 -3.83 -12.31
N PRO A 561 -11.16 -4.37 -13.49
CA PRO A 561 -10.19 -5.18 -14.26
C PRO A 561 -8.94 -4.43 -14.71
N LEU A 562 -8.98 -3.09 -14.77
CA LEU A 562 -7.82 -2.27 -15.14
C LEU A 562 -6.86 -2.02 -13.98
N ALA A 563 -7.19 -2.46 -12.76
CA ALA A 563 -6.33 -2.25 -11.58
C ALA A 563 -4.91 -2.79 -11.78
N PRO A 564 -4.68 -4.01 -12.30
CA PRO A 564 -3.31 -4.47 -12.55
C PRO A 564 -2.55 -3.63 -13.58
N LEU A 565 -3.23 -3.07 -14.58
CA LEU A 565 -2.59 -2.19 -15.58
C LEU A 565 -2.13 -0.88 -14.93
N LEU A 566 -2.97 -0.25 -14.12
CA LEU A 566 -2.60 0.96 -13.38
C LEU A 566 -1.45 0.69 -12.43
N ALA A 567 -1.49 -0.44 -11.72
CA ALA A 567 -0.42 -0.88 -10.83
C ALA A 567 0.90 -1.11 -11.59
N LEU A 568 0.84 -1.71 -12.77
CA LEU A 568 2.03 -1.94 -13.62
C LEU A 568 2.70 -0.60 -14.01
N ILE A 569 1.91 0.35 -14.48
CA ILE A 569 2.40 1.69 -14.86
C ILE A 569 3.01 2.37 -13.62
N ASN A 570 2.34 2.31 -12.49
CA ASN A 570 2.84 2.87 -11.23
C ASN A 570 4.16 2.24 -10.81
N ASN A 571 4.28 0.92 -10.87
CA ASN A 571 5.51 0.22 -10.45
C ASN A 571 6.71 0.58 -11.31
N ILE A 572 6.52 0.74 -12.61
CA ILE A 572 7.59 1.18 -13.52
C ILE A 572 8.08 2.58 -13.11
N ILE A 573 7.15 3.48 -12.80
CA ILE A 573 7.47 4.83 -12.30
C ILE A 573 8.17 4.73 -10.93
N GLU A 574 7.62 3.94 -10.02
CA GLU A 574 8.08 3.77 -8.64
C GLU A 574 9.52 3.28 -8.55
N ILE A 575 9.87 2.27 -9.33
CA ILE A 575 11.24 1.75 -9.39
C ILE A 575 12.23 2.89 -9.70
N HIS A 576 11.88 3.75 -10.66
CA HIS A 576 12.74 4.88 -11.05
C HIS A 576 12.74 5.99 -10.00
N MET A 577 11.60 6.28 -9.42
CA MET A 577 11.46 7.32 -8.39
C MET A 577 12.21 6.94 -7.11
N ASP A 578 12.08 5.70 -6.65
CA ASP A 578 12.79 5.17 -5.48
C ASP A 578 14.30 5.24 -5.69
N THR A 579 14.76 4.87 -6.88
CA THR A 579 16.17 4.93 -7.24
C THR A 579 16.71 6.36 -7.18
N ILE A 580 16.01 7.31 -7.80
CA ILE A 580 16.40 8.73 -7.77
C ILE A 580 16.38 9.25 -6.33
N LYS A 581 15.35 8.92 -5.59
CA LYS A 581 15.18 9.31 -4.18
C LYS A 581 16.37 8.82 -3.34
N MET A 582 16.71 7.55 -3.43
CA MET A 582 17.79 6.93 -2.64
C MET A 582 19.19 7.37 -3.05
N THR A 583 19.41 7.68 -4.34
CA THR A 583 20.74 8.04 -4.84
C THR A 583 21.03 9.53 -4.83
N ARG A 584 20.03 10.39 -5.06
CA ARG A 584 20.21 11.83 -5.28
C ARG A 584 19.55 12.73 -4.24
N LEU A 585 18.44 12.32 -3.64
CA LEU A 585 17.65 13.19 -2.77
C LEU A 585 17.83 12.89 -1.29
N HIS A 586 18.20 11.68 -0.94
CA HIS A 586 18.39 11.23 0.44
C HIS A 586 19.83 10.89 0.74
N ARG A 587 20.22 11.04 2.02
CA ARG A 587 21.50 10.56 2.55
C ARG A 587 21.59 9.04 2.36
N ARG A 588 22.81 8.52 2.34
CA ARG A 588 23.03 7.08 2.18
C ARG A 588 22.40 6.32 3.37
N MET A 589 21.58 5.35 3.06
CA MET A 589 21.03 4.43 4.06
C MET A 589 22.14 3.57 4.63
N VAL A 590 22.08 3.28 5.93
CA VAL A 590 22.99 2.32 6.54
C VAL A 590 22.68 0.93 5.98
N PRO A 591 23.65 0.26 5.34
CA PRO A 591 23.40 -1.07 4.78
C PRO A 591 23.02 -2.07 5.87
N ARG A 592 22.06 -2.93 5.57
CA ARG A 592 21.58 -3.98 6.48
C ARG A 592 21.45 -5.29 5.73
N LYS A 593 21.77 -6.39 6.41
CA LYS A 593 21.57 -7.75 5.90
C LYS A 593 20.10 -8.16 6.07
N ALA A 594 19.63 -9.02 5.20
CA ALA A 594 18.32 -9.65 5.31
C ALA A 594 18.27 -10.92 4.47
N LYS A 595 17.57 -11.94 4.97
CA LYS A 595 17.31 -13.21 4.26
C LYS A 595 16.02 -13.17 3.45
N ASP A 596 15.11 -12.25 3.79
CA ASP A 596 13.80 -12.14 3.18
C ASP A 596 13.26 -10.71 3.34
N ILE A 597 12.05 -10.52 2.85
CA ILE A 597 11.32 -9.27 3.02
C ILE A 597 10.62 -9.18 4.39
N GLY A 598 10.95 -10.10 5.30
CA GLY A 598 10.44 -10.10 6.68
C GLY A 598 8.96 -10.42 6.76
N ILE A 599 8.27 -9.75 7.67
CA ILE A 599 6.84 -9.94 7.93
C ILE A 599 5.96 -9.61 6.69
N TRP A 600 6.49 -8.84 5.74
CA TRP A 600 5.75 -8.47 4.52
C TRP A 600 5.32 -9.69 3.71
N LEU A 601 6.11 -10.78 3.72
CA LEU A 601 5.73 -12.02 3.05
C LEU A 601 4.45 -12.62 3.65
N GLN A 602 4.37 -12.66 4.99
CA GLN A 602 3.18 -13.17 5.70
C GLN A 602 1.97 -12.27 5.46
N ILE A 603 2.18 -10.95 5.41
CA ILE A 603 1.12 -9.98 5.09
C ILE A 603 0.60 -10.23 3.67
N LEU A 604 1.49 -10.45 2.68
CA LEU A 604 1.10 -10.76 1.29
C LEU A 604 0.31 -12.09 1.21
N GLU A 605 0.69 -13.09 1.99
CA GLU A 605 -0.05 -14.38 2.07
C GLU A 605 -1.47 -14.16 2.63
N ALA A 606 -1.59 -13.36 3.67
CA ALA A 606 -2.89 -13.00 4.25
C ALA A 606 -3.75 -12.24 3.24
N ILE A 607 -3.18 -11.28 2.51
CA ILE A 607 -3.88 -10.54 1.44
C ILE A 607 -4.33 -11.50 0.33
N GLY A 608 -3.48 -12.44 -0.08
CA GLY A 608 -3.83 -13.44 -1.08
C GLY A 608 -5.06 -14.28 -0.67
N THR A 609 -5.11 -14.68 0.59
CA THR A 609 -6.28 -15.38 1.14
C THR A 609 -7.52 -14.48 1.15
N LEU A 610 -7.37 -13.24 1.61
CA LEU A 610 -8.46 -12.24 1.60
C LEU A 610 -8.94 -11.94 0.17
N ALA A 611 -8.04 -11.98 -0.81
CA ALA A 611 -8.38 -11.75 -2.21
C ALA A 611 -9.29 -12.85 -2.77
N VAL A 612 -9.01 -14.10 -2.46
CA VAL A 612 -9.87 -15.24 -2.88
C VAL A 612 -11.27 -15.07 -2.27
N ILE A 613 -11.34 -14.80 -0.95
CA ILE A 613 -12.60 -14.61 -0.22
C ILE A 613 -13.33 -13.37 -0.75
N GLY A 614 -12.61 -12.24 -0.88
CA GLY A 614 -13.17 -10.94 -1.31
C GLY A 614 -13.76 -11.00 -2.71
N ASN A 615 -13.04 -11.56 -3.68
CA ASN A 615 -13.54 -11.72 -5.06
C ASN A 615 -14.73 -12.68 -5.12
N GLY A 616 -14.67 -13.79 -4.36
CA GLY A 616 -15.80 -14.70 -4.25
C GLY A 616 -17.06 -14.01 -3.71
N LEU A 617 -16.91 -13.21 -2.67
CA LEU A 617 -18.02 -12.44 -2.10
C LEU A 617 -18.51 -11.33 -3.05
N VAL A 618 -17.64 -10.66 -3.78
CA VAL A 618 -18.03 -9.65 -4.78
C VAL A 618 -18.86 -10.31 -5.89
N ILE A 619 -18.44 -11.46 -6.38
CA ILE A 619 -19.17 -12.21 -7.41
C ILE A 619 -20.52 -12.70 -6.85
N ALA A 620 -20.56 -13.16 -5.61
CA ALA A 620 -21.76 -13.73 -4.98
C ALA A 620 -22.79 -12.65 -4.58
N ILE A 621 -22.33 -11.50 -4.13
CA ILE A 621 -23.17 -10.48 -3.48
C ILE A 621 -23.34 -9.22 -4.34
N THR A 622 -22.22 -8.67 -4.85
CA THR A 622 -22.19 -7.36 -5.52
C THR A 622 -22.53 -7.49 -7.00
N SER A 623 -21.99 -8.50 -7.66
CA SER A 623 -22.22 -8.79 -9.07
C SER A 623 -23.62 -9.38 -9.29
N ASP A 624 -24.24 -9.07 -10.41
CA ASP A 624 -25.50 -9.67 -10.84
C ASP A 624 -25.30 -11.02 -11.56
N PHE A 625 -24.06 -11.50 -11.67
CA PHE A 625 -23.73 -12.71 -12.41
C PHE A 625 -24.48 -13.95 -11.88
N ILE A 626 -24.37 -14.23 -10.58
CA ILE A 626 -25.02 -15.40 -9.97
C ILE A 626 -26.55 -15.29 -10.02
N PRO A 627 -27.18 -14.16 -9.62
CA PRO A 627 -28.64 -14.01 -9.78
C PRO A 627 -29.13 -14.22 -11.21
N VAL A 628 -28.42 -13.71 -12.21
CA VAL A 628 -28.75 -13.88 -13.64
C VAL A 628 -28.65 -15.35 -14.03
N GLN A 629 -27.60 -16.06 -13.62
CA GLN A 629 -27.46 -17.50 -13.93
C GLN A 629 -28.54 -18.33 -13.24
N VAL A 630 -28.83 -18.06 -11.98
CA VAL A 630 -29.92 -18.77 -11.24
C VAL A 630 -31.25 -18.54 -11.94
N TYR A 631 -31.56 -17.29 -12.33
CA TYR A 631 -32.77 -16.99 -13.07
C TYR A 631 -32.83 -17.77 -14.38
N LYS A 632 -31.75 -17.74 -15.16
CA LYS A 632 -31.64 -18.39 -16.47
C LYS A 632 -31.88 -19.90 -16.40
N TYR A 633 -31.34 -20.58 -15.38
CA TYR A 633 -31.41 -22.04 -15.26
C TYR A 633 -32.60 -22.55 -14.44
N MET A 634 -33.13 -21.78 -13.51
CA MET A 634 -34.17 -22.25 -12.60
C MET A 634 -35.55 -21.69 -12.90
N TYR A 635 -35.65 -20.45 -13.34
CA TYR A 635 -36.91 -19.71 -13.43
C TYR A 635 -37.29 -19.28 -14.85
N SER A 636 -36.39 -19.41 -15.80
CA SER A 636 -36.65 -19.03 -17.20
C SER A 636 -37.83 -19.82 -17.73
N PRO A 637 -38.74 -19.18 -18.50
CA PRO A 637 -39.83 -19.88 -19.20
C PRO A 637 -39.35 -21.05 -20.05
N CYS A 638 -38.13 -20.96 -20.56
CA CYS A 638 -37.52 -21.98 -21.38
C CYS A 638 -37.18 -23.28 -20.64
N THR A 639 -37.06 -23.22 -19.32
CA THR A 639 -36.80 -24.40 -18.49
C THR A 639 -38.08 -25.20 -18.24
N ARG A 640 -39.24 -24.55 -18.27
CA ARG A 640 -40.57 -25.15 -18.04
C ARG A 640 -41.17 -25.81 -19.29
N GLU A 641 -40.82 -25.33 -20.46
CA GLU A 641 -41.29 -25.90 -21.73
C GLU A 641 -40.09 -26.22 -22.59
N ASN A 642 -40.01 -27.44 -23.08
CA ASN A 642 -38.94 -27.95 -23.96
C ASN A 642 -38.85 -27.20 -25.28
N HIS A 643 -38.83 -25.90 -25.29
CA HIS A 643 -38.70 -25.10 -26.52
C HIS A 643 -37.21 -24.89 -26.87
N THR A 644 -36.87 -25.39 -28.04
CA THR A 644 -35.56 -25.32 -28.67
C THR A 644 -35.35 -23.99 -29.42
N SER A 645 -36.03 -22.93 -29.07
CA SER A 645 -35.84 -21.66 -29.79
C SER A 645 -34.72 -20.84 -29.17
N MET A 646 -33.89 -20.28 -29.99
CA MET A 646 -32.72 -19.48 -29.71
C MET A 646 -33.01 -18.17 -28.92
N ASP A 647 -34.28 -17.87 -28.70
CA ASP A 647 -34.75 -16.66 -28.00
C ASP A 647 -34.75 -16.80 -26.47
N CYS A 648 -34.43 -17.99 -25.96
CA CYS A 648 -34.45 -18.26 -24.51
C CYS A 648 -33.16 -17.86 -23.77
N SER A 649 -32.19 -17.32 -24.46
CA SER A 649 -30.89 -17.02 -23.87
C SER A 649 -30.81 -15.70 -23.12
N THR A 650 -31.94 -14.98 -23.01
CA THR A 650 -31.92 -13.64 -22.40
C THR A 650 -32.93 -13.46 -21.29
N PRO A 651 -32.50 -12.91 -20.19
CA PRO A 651 -33.38 -12.61 -19.07
C PRO A 651 -34.15 -11.26 -19.33
N ALA A 652 -34.88 -11.19 -20.43
CA ALA A 652 -35.79 -10.07 -20.70
C ALA A 652 -36.78 -9.82 -19.56
N SER A 653 -36.91 -10.78 -18.67
CA SER A 653 -37.94 -10.79 -17.66
C SER A 653 -37.42 -10.45 -16.24
N LEU A 654 -36.15 -10.22 -16.02
CA LEU A 654 -35.70 -9.84 -14.67
C LEU A 654 -36.28 -8.48 -14.27
N TYR A 655 -36.44 -7.57 -15.24
CA TYR A 655 -37.10 -6.31 -15.04
C TYR A 655 -38.60 -6.42 -15.29
N SER A 656 -39.09 -7.34 -16.11
CA SER A 656 -40.53 -7.54 -16.32
C SER A 656 -41.15 -8.43 -15.25
N ALA A 657 -40.40 -9.29 -14.57
CA ALA A 657 -40.89 -10.04 -13.41
C ALA A 657 -41.22 -9.10 -12.24
N SER A 658 -40.59 -7.95 -12.16
CA SER A 658 -40.99 -6.91 -11.22
C SER A 658 -42.30 -6.23 -11.55
N ARG A 659 -42.82 -6.43 -12.81
CA ARG A 659 -44.12 -5.92 -13.24
C ARG A 659 -45.31 -6.70 -12.68
N THR A 660 -45.11 -7.94 -12.25
CA THR A 660 -46.21 -8.82 -11.82
C THR A 660 -46.37 -8.91 -10.32
N SER A 661 -45.43 -8.35 -9.58
CA SER A 661 -45.65 -8.20 -8.13
C SER A 661 -46.68 -7.07 -7.93
N SER A 662 -47.72 -7.36 -7.21
CA SER A 662 -48.77 -6.44 -6.84
C SER A 662 -48.21 -5.10 -6.33
N PRO A 663 -48.84 -3.98 -6.66
CA PRO A 663 -48.38 -2.67 -6.22
C PRO A 663 -48.27 -2.63 -4.71
N THR A 664 -47.09 -2.46 -4.22
CA THR A 664 -46.87 -2.27 -2.78
C THR A 664 -47.59 -0.96 -2.39
N PRO A 665 -48.49 -1.00 -1.44
CA PRO A 665 -49.34 0.16 -1.13
C PRO A 665 -48.62 1.33 -0.49
N GLY A 666 -47.33 1.19 -0.18
CA GLY A 666 -46.62 2.18 0.62
C GLY A 666 -46.02 3.36 -0.14
N CYS A 667 -45.69 3.17 -1.41
CA CYS A 667 -44.93 4.19 -2.15
C CYS A 667 -45.79 5.34 -2.67
N CYS A 668 -47.09 5.11 -2.81
CA CYS A 668 -48.01 6.05 -3.48
C CYS A 668 -48.98 6.79 -2.56
N ARG A 669 -48.91 6.59 -1.23
CA ARG A 669 -49.91 7.14 -0.32
C ARG A 669 -49.83 8.66 -0.06
N ASN A 670 -48.75 9.32 -0.43
CA ASN A 670 -48.57 10.72 -0.06
C ASN A 670 -48.66 11.73 -1.23
N LEU A 671 -49.02 11.26 -2.41
CA LEU A 671 -49.16 12.15 -3.55
C LEU A 671 -50.62 12.13 -4.03
N ARG A 672 -51.22 13.29 -4.05
CA ARG A 672 -52.60 13.53 -4.45
C ARG A 672 -52.99 12.84 -5.76
N GLY A 673 -53.81 11.88 -5.68
CA GLY A 673 -54.95 11.52 -6.53
C GLY A 673 -54.74 11.13 -8.00
N THR A 674 -53.62 11.29 -8.64
CA THR A 674 -53.53 11.09 -10.09
C THR A 674 -52.26 10.45 -10.64
N ILE A 675 -51.55 9.61 -9.87
CA ILE A 675 -50.35 9.00 -10.41
C ILE A 675 -50.45 7.47 -10.43
N SER A 676 -50.13 6.97 -11.60
CA SER A 676 -50.27 5.60 -12.04
C SER A 676 -49.88 4.52 -11.01
N ARG A 677 -50.74 3.52 -10.93
CA ARG A 677 -50.58 2.31 -10.11
C ARG A 677 -49.42 1.40 -10.53
N SER A 678 -48.44 1.89 -11.26
CA SER A 678 -47.38 1.05 -11.87
C SER A 678 -45.95 1.60 -11.70
N ALA A 679 -45.65 2.17 -10.53
CA ALA A 679 -44.26 2.52 -10.24
C ALA A 679 -43.49 1.29 -9.77
N GLY A 680 -42.41 0.91 -10.44
CA GLY A 680 -41.55 -0.21 -10.12
C GLY A 680 -40.31 0.21 -9.34
N THR A 681 -39.85 -0.63 -8.44
CA THR A 681 -38.56 -0.50 -7.78
C THR A 681 -37.61 -1.53 -8.41
N ALA A 682 -36.39 -1.11 -8.66
CA ALA A 682 -35.33 -2.08 -8.99
C ALA A 682 -35.03 -2.90 -7.73
N ILE A 683 -35.39 -4.16 -7.78
CA ILE A 683 -35.11 -5.09 -6.66
C ILE A 683 -33.74 -5.72 -6.92
N THR A 684 -32.74 -5.22 -6.26
CA THR A 684 -31.46 -5.91 -6.17
C THR A 684 -31.56 -6.96 -5.06
N GLY A 685 -32.20 -8.06 -5.41
CA GLY A 685 -32.36 -9.17 -4.47
C GLY A 685 -33.13 -10.30 -5.14
N MET A 686 -32.92 -11.51 -4.72
CA MET A 686 -33.68 -12.68 -5.17
C MET A 686 -35.18 -12.40 -5.08
N PRO A 687 -35.95 -12.66 -6.13
CA PRO A 687 -37.41 -12.58 -5.98
C PRO A 687 -37.84 -13.63 -4.97
N THR A 688 -38.35 -13.20 -3.84
CA THR A 688 -39.07 -14.07 -2.93
C THR A 688 -40.40 -14.42 -3.62
N THR A 689 -40.36 -15.39 -4.47
CA THR A 689 -41.60 -15.98 -4.97
C THR A 689 -42.15 -16.90 -3.88
N THR A 690 -42.98 -16.37 -3.05
CA THR A 690 -43.92 -17.21 -2.32
C THR A 690 -44.89 -17.79 -3.36
N PRO A 691 -44.97 -19.09 -3.53
CA PRO A 691 -46.02 -19.65 -4.35
C PRO A 691 -47.37 -19.32 -3.75
N THR A 692 -48.22 -18.69 -4.50
CA THR A 692 -49.62 -18.47 -4.11
C THR A 692 -50.33 -19.84 -4.07
N PRO A 693 -50.83 -20.29 -2.95
CA PRO A 693 -51.69 -21.46 -2.97
C PRO A 693 -53.06 -21.05 -3.49
N SER A 694 -53.54 -21.79 -4.43
CA SER A 694 -54.90 -21.70 -4.92
C SER A 694 -55.90 -21.88 -3.78
N SER A 695 -56.88 -21.00 -3.73
CA SER A 695 -57.92 -20.88 -2.74
C SER A 695 -58.74 -22.13 -2.54
N SER A 696 -58.83 -22.61 -1.36
CA SER A 696 -60.04 -23.21 -0.83
C SER A 696 -60.09 -22.94 0.67
N GLY A 697 -61.20 -22.34 1.09
CA GLY A 697 -61.35 -21.70 2.38
C GLY A 697 -61.34 -22.58 3.57
N THR A 698 -61.05 -21.95 4.65
CA THR A 698 -61.80 -21.95 5.93
C THR A 698 -61.00 -21.25 7.04
N SER A 699 -61.77 -20.60 7.86
CA SER A 699 -61.42 -19.75 8.95
C SER A 699 -60.60 -20.39 10.08
N SER A 700 -59.71 -19.66 10.69
CA SER A 700 -59.69 -19.41 12.13
C SER A 700 -58.34 -18.87 12.64
N GLN A 701 -58.41 -17.86 13.37
CA GLN A 701 -57.69 -17.18 14.46
C GLN A 701 -56.11 -17.20 14.55
N PRO A 702 -55.56 -16.13 15.14
CA PRO A 702 -54.17 -15.77 15.01
C PRO A 702 -53.27 -16.35 16.14
N GLY A 703 -52.14 -16.84 15.74
CA GLY A 703 -51.04 -17.21 16.64
C GLY A 703 -49.85 -16.31 16.46
N SER A 704 -49.26 -15.94 17.54
CA SER A 704 -48.12 -15.06 17.71
C SER A 704 -46.90 -15.45 16.85
N PRO A 705 -46.10 -14.46 16.42
CA PRO A 705 -44.92 -14.75 15.62
C PRO A 705 -43.75 -15.22 16.49
N SER A 706 -43.31 -16.42 16.27
CA SER A 706 -42.04 -16.89 16.78
C SER A 706 -40.93 -16.61 15.74
N SER A 707 -39.94 -15.91 16.17
CA SER A 707 -38.71 -15.64 15.46
C SER A 707 -38.00 -16.94 15.10
N SER A 708 -37.82 -17.18 13.82
CA SER A 708 -36.82 -18.14 13.39
C SER A 708 -36.09 -17.58 12.15
N SER A 709 -35.03 -17.03 12.46
CA SER A 709 -33.92 -16.53 11.71
C SER A 709 -33.29 -17.54 10.76
N SER A 710 -33.12 -17.13 9.54
CA SER A 710 -31.82 -17.05 8.87
C SER A 710 -30.74 -18.05 9.29
N SER A 711 -30.69 -19.20 8.67
CA SER A 711 -29.47 -20.00 8.65
C SER A 711 -29.42 -20.98 7.47
N THR A 712 -29.43 -20.42 6.27
CA THR A 712 -29.28 -21.24 5.07
C THR A 712 -28.43 -20.56 4.00
N TRP A 713 -27.35 -19.88 4.41
CA TRP A 713 -26.47 -19.22 3.46
C TRP A 713 -25.05 -19.76 3.43
N LEU A 714 -24.85 -21.01 3.95
CA LEU A 714 -23.49 -21.54 4.06
C LEU A 714 -23.21 -22.76 3.21
N CYS A 715 -23.96 -22.95 2.12
CA CYS A 715 -23.68 -24.06 1.19
C CYS A 715 -23.90 -23.65 -0.26
N ALA A 716 -22.98 -22.83 -0.78
CA ALA A 716 -22.74 -22.68 -2.22
C ALA A 716 -21.31 -22.20 -2.45
#